data_37c75249c619fff5466e177d4ebe71c3
#
_entry.id   37c75249c619fff5466e177d4ebe71c3
#
_cell.length_a   1.000
_cell.length_b   1.000
_cell.length_c   1.000
_cell.angle_alpha   90.00
_cell.angle_beta   90.00
_cell.angle_gamma   90.00
#
_symmetry.space_group_name_H-M   'P 1'
#
loop_
_entity.id
_entity.type
_entity.pdbx_description
1 polymer ?
#
loop_
_entity_poly.entity_id
_entity_poly.type
_entity_poly.pdbx_seq_one_letter_code
_entity_poly.pdbx_strand_id
1 'polypeptide(L)'
;MRLAVLPLLVIGLAPTAAPAAAPSLTFERDVRSIFKAHCFECHGETKQLKGELDLRLKRFLVSGGESGAAIVPGKPDASLLIERVAAGDMPPGTDSKKLTPAQIDVIRRWIAAGAPTERPEPETLDRGFQFTELDREFWAFQPIRRPRLPTVKQPTTIRNPLDHFVQARLEHANFSLAHSAPKQTLLRRATFDLLGLPPNLAQQKQFLADTAPGAWERLIERLLASPHYGERWGRHWLDAAGYADSEGVTNTDPQRKWAWRYRDWVIDAHNSDSPWNTFLVEQLAGDELVQPPYTDLSPGDVKLLTATGFLRTAPDGTAGANNVANRNQVIAETLNVVSTSILGLTVGCAQCHNHRYDPIPQVDYYRLRAIFEPALNVTRWKQPGSRTVSLYTDANKTQAARIETDAKTIDAERTAKQTVFIQQTFDKEVAKLPESLRQKARDARKTDAKKRTPEQTELLKTHPSLNVSAGSLYLYDSKAANVLKAIAKRAADLRATKPSQSFIRVLTEDGQAVPVTKVFFRGDINQPRDEVDPSDLSILAVTTDATVELPKNDTAIPSTGRRLAWARRLTDGQHPLVARVIVNRVWMHHFGRGLAPTPGDFGSLGIRPTHPQLLDWLATEFTRNNWSLKQLHRLLMTSATYRQPTTAALALHASDPDNRLLGRMSLRRLDAESLRDAVLATSGSLIPTRNGPPVPVMADRVGQWVIGKENLNAGRPGAVIDMTGSQYRRSVWIEVRRSRPLAVLDSFDRPAMQPNCTQRVSTTVSSQSLMMMNSDFIVAQSVRFARRLEAEAGDDLNNQLRLAWQLAYGTRPDETTITEAAGFVSQQTDLFIDQAVAADKKKPADDAARAAQREQAAGQALGVFCQSLLASNQFLYID
;
A
#
# COMPACT_ATOMS: atom_id res chain seq x y z
N MET A 1 0.27 37.40 -85.54
CA MET A 1 -0.87 38.05 -84.89
C MET A 1 -1.72 36.94 -84.31
N ARG A 2 -1.57 36.66 -82.99
CA ARG A 2 -2.57 36.02 -82.16
C ARG A 2 -2.29 36.44 -80.70
N LEU A 3 -3.22 37.27 -80.18
CA LEU A 3 -3.21 37.75 -78.78
C LEU A 3 -3.44 36.55 -77.87
N ALA A 4 -2.61 36.41 -76.82
CA ALA A 4 -2.84 35.56 -75.68
C ALA A 4 -3.46 36.40 -74.58
N VAL A 5 -4.64 35.99 -74.13
CA VAL A 5 -5.40 36.59 -73.00
C VAL A 5 -4.88 35.89 -71.73
N LEU A 6 -4.34 36.62 -70.79
CA LEU A 6 -3.99 36.17 -69.42
C LEU A 6 -5.24 36.25 -68.55
N PRO A 7 -5.58 35.21 -67.73
CA PRO A 7 -6.62 35.33 -66.72
C PRO A 7 -6.05 35.97 -65.44
N LEU A 8 -6.71 37.02 -64.97
CA LEU A 8 -6.49 37.64 -63.67
C LEU A 8 -6.87 36.61 -62.55
N LEU A 9 -5.92 36.25 -61.73
CA LEU A 9 -6.19 35.47 -60.52
C LEU A 9 -6.60 36.43 -59.39
N VAL A 10 -7.90 36.40 -59.05
CA VAL A 10 -8.43 37.10 -57.83
C VAL A 10 -8.11 36.27 -56.62
N ILE A 11 -7.10 36.69 -55.85
CA ILE A 11 -6.81 36.12 -54.55
C ILE A 11 -7.84 36.68 -53.57
N GLY A 12 -8.85 35.88 -53.24
CA GLY A 12 -9.79 36.16 -52.13
C GLY A 12 -9.07 36.09 -50.79
N LEU A 13 -8.86 37.22 -50.13
CA LEU A 13 -8.47 37.22 -48.71
C LEU A 13 -9.61 36.63 -47.89
N ALA A 14 -9.41 35.40 -47.39
CA ALA A 14 -10.23 34.86 -46.34
C ALA A 14 -9.99 35.67 -45.04
N PRO A 15 -11.05 36.02 -44.29
CA PRO A 15 -10.86 36.73 -43.01
C PRO A 15 -10.14 35.77 -42.05
N THR A 16 -8.95 36.20 -41.61
CA THR A 16 -8.26 35.55 -40.50
C THR A 16 -9.13 35.66 -39.26
N ALA A 17 -9.64 34.50 -38.76
CA ALA A 17 -10.35 34.46 -37.48
C ALA A 17 -9.42 35.02 -36.41
N ALA A 18 -9.81 36.10 -35.77
CA ALA A 18 -9.08 36.63 -34.62
C ALA A 18 -8.95 35.53 -33.55
N PRO A 19 -7.78 35.37 -32.90
CA PRO A 19 -7.63 34.42 -31.82
C PRO A 19 -8.68 34.75 -30.75
N ALA A 20 -9.43 33.73 -30.30
CA ALA A 20 -10.41 33.87 -29.23
C ALA A 20 -9.73 34.57 -28.05
N ALA A 21 -10.26 35.71 -27.61
CA ALA A 21 -9.71 36.45 -26.47
C ALA A 21 -9.62 35.51 -25.28
N ALA A 22 -8.45 35.46 -24.64
CA ALA A 22 -8.25 34.69 -23.42
C ALA A 22 -9.35 35.08 -22.42
N PRO A 23 -10.01 34.13 -21.74
CA PRO A 23 -11.10 34.45 -20.83
C PRO A 23 -10.64 35.47 -19.79
N SER A 24 -11.39 36.54 -19.57
CA SER A 24 -11.07 37.60 -18.60
C SER A 24 -10.93 36.99 -17.21
N LEU A 25 -9.88 37.40 -16.46
CA LEU A 25 -9.67 36.96 -15.06
C LEU A 25 -10.84 37.48 -14.20
N THR A 26 -11.37 36.61 -13.31
CA THR A 26 -12.43 37.00 -12.37
C THR A 26 -12.00 36.73 -10.93
N PHE A 27 -12.64 37.41 -9.96
CA PHE A 27 -12.34 37.20 -8.55
C PHE A 27 -12.52 35.75 -8.14
N GLU A 28 -13.66 35.16 -8.43
CA GLU A 28 -14.09 33.85 -7.99
C GLU A 28 -13.21 32.73 -8.57
N ARG A 29 -12.92 32.81 -9.86
CA ARG A 29 -12.21 31.75 -10.58
C ARG A 29 -10.71 31.80 -10.38
N ASP A 30 -10.11 33.02 -10.40
CA ASP A 30 -8.67 33.16 -10.54
C ASP A 30 -8.00 33.71 -9.27
N VAL A 31 -8.65 34.60 -8.52
CA VAL A 31 -8.02 35.33 -7.39
C VAL A 31 -8.42 34.75 -6.04
N ARG A 32 -9.68 34.35 -5.87
CA ARG A 32 -10.21 33.87 -4.60
C ARG A 32 -9.45 32.66 -4.08
N SER A 33 -9.02 31.75 -4.95
CA SER A 33 -8.23 30.57 -4.56
C SER A 33 -6.86 30.96 -3.98
N ILE A 34 -6.24 32.04 -4.52
CA ILE A 34 -4.99 32.58 -4.01
C ILE A 34 -5.22 33.19 -2.61
N PHE A 35 -6.29 33.99 -2.44
CA PHE A 35 -6.60 34.60 -1.15
C PHE A 35 -7.01 33.57 -0.10
N LYS A 36 -7.78 32.54 -0.48
CA LYS A 36 -8.10 31.44 0.42
C LYS A 36 -6.83 30.74 0.93
N ALA A 37 -5.89 30.53 0.03
CA ALA A 37 -4.64 29.85 0.37
C ALA A 37 -3.69 30.65 1.25
N HIS A 38 -3.69 31.99 1.13
CA HIS A 38 -2.63 32.82 1.73
C HIS A 38 -3.14 33.88 2.72
N CYS A 39 -4.43 34.27 2.65
CA CYS A 39 -4.93 35.47 3.31
C CYS A 39 -6.14 35.23 4.23
N PHE A 40 -7.09 34.33 3.85
CA PHE A 40 -8.36 34.17 4.57
C PHE A 40 -8.23 33.70 6.02
N GLU A 41 -7.15 32.97 6.35
CA GLU A 41 -6.87 32.57 7.75
C GLU A 41 -6.86 33.77 8.71
N CYS A 42 -6.43 34.96 8.24
CA CYS A 42 -6.38 36.19 9.04
C CYS A 42 -7.39 37.23 8.60
N HIS A 43 -7.72 37.30 7.30
CA HIS A 43 -8.50 38.35 6.66
C HIS A 43 -9.79 37.81 5.99
N GLY A 44 -10.49 36.83 6.64
CA GLY A 44 -11.70 36.25 6.06
C GLY A 44 -12.44 35.28 6.96
N GLU A 45 -11.80 34.17 7.35
CA GLU A 45 -12.46 33.04 8.00
C GLU A 45 -12.39 33.07 9.54
N THR A 46 -11.91 34.13 10.14
CA THR A 46 -11.84 34.31 11.59
C THR A 46 -13.02 35.11 12.12
N LYS A 47 -13.43 34.87 13.39
CA LYS A 47 -14.43 35.69 14.07
C LYS A 47 -13.99 37.15 14.25
N GLN A 48 -12.67 37.38 14.34
CA GLN A 48 -12.05 38.68 14.51
C GLN A 48 -11.01 38.90 13.42
N LEU A 49 -11.32 39.75 12.45
CA LEU A 49 -10.46 40.04 11.29
C LEU A 49 -9.25 40.88 11.73
N LYS A 50 -8.07 40.53 11.25
CA LYS A 50 -6.85 41.32 11.51
C LYS A 50 -6.88 42.59 10.64
N GLY A 51 -6.63 43.72 11.29
CA GLY A 51 -6.68 45.03 10.63
C GLY A 51 -8.06 45.36 10.08
N GLU A 52 -9.12 44.76 10.62
CA GLU A 52 -10.53 44.90 10.17
C GLU A 52 -10.73 44.65 8.65
N LEU A 53 -9.75 44.03 7.99
CA LEU A 53 -9.77 43.76 6.55
C LEU A 53 -10.39 42.39 6.26
N ASP A 54 -11.42 42.37 5.40
CA ASP A 54 -12.01 41.18 4.84
C ASP A 54 -11.68 41.04 3.34
N LEU A 55 -11.08 39.94 2.95
CA LEU A 55 -10.67 39.70 1.54
C LEU A 55 -11.61 38.73 0.80
N ARG A 56 -12.74 38.35 1.39
CA ARG A 56 -13.63 37.34 0.82
C ARG A 56 -14.51 37.83 -0.33
N LEU A 57 -14.74 39.17 -0.44
CA LEU A 57 -15.51 39.80 -1.51
C LEU A 57 -14.75 40.99 -2.04
N LYS A 58 -14.87 41.24 -3.37
CA LYS A 58 -14.27 42.42 -4.01
C LYS A 58 -14.65 43.74 -3.33
N ARG A 59 -15.94 43.91 -2.99
CA ARG A 59 -16.39 45.16 -2.35
C ARG A 59 -15.69 45.41 -1.02
N PHE A 60 -15.35 44.38 -0.24
CA PHE A 60 -14.61 44.53 1.02
C PHE A 60 -13.17 44.92 0.76
N LEU A 61 -12.55 44.40 -0.32
CA LEU A 61 -11.21 44.83 -0.73
C LEU A 61 -11.17 46.31 -1.13
N VAL A 62 -12.25 46.75 -1.79
CA VAL A 62 -12.41 48.17 -2.19
C VAL A 62 -12.71 49.06 -0.99
N SER A 63 -13.58 48.58 -0.06
CA SER A 63 -13.81 49.27 1.22
C SER A 63 -12.59 49.32 2.10
N GLY A 64 -11.81 48.23 2.13
CA GLY A 64 -10.58 48.08 2.90
C GLY A 64 -10.81 47.83 4.40
N GLY A 65 -9.72 47.98 5.18
CA GLY A 65 -9.69 47.85 6.63
C GLY A 65 -9.06 49.10 7.31
N GLU A 66 -8.47 48.90 8.48
CA GLU A 66 -7.84 50.00 9.26
C GLU A 66 -6.81 50.83 8.44
N SER A 67 -6.13 50.22 7.47
CA SER A 67 -5.14 50.89 6.62
C SER A 67 -5.72 51.49 5.33
N GLY A 68 -7.04 51.50 5.16
CA GLY A 68 -7.73 51.95 3.97
C GLY A 68 -8.01 50.84 2.92
N ALA A 69 -8.34 51.26 1.71
CA ALA A 69 -8.67 50.39 0.61
C ALA A 69 -7.54 49.42 0.24
N ALA A 70 -7.84 48.10 0.23
CA ALA A 70 -6.81 47.14 -0.12
C ALA A 70 -6.52 47.10 -1.63
N ILE A 71 -7.54 47.40 -2.47
CA ILE A 71 -7.37 47.49 -3.92
C ILE A 71 -8.06 48.75 -4.47
N VAL A 72 -7.46 49.30 -5.54
CA VAL A 72 -8.10 50.34 -6.38
C VAL A 72 -8.34 49.73 -7.76
N PRO A 73 -9.58 49.42 -8.12
CA PRO A 73 -9.89 48.78 -9.41
C PRO A 73 -9.33 49.59 -10.59
N GLY A 74 -8.65 48.91 -11.52
CA GLY A 74 -7.95 49.53 -12.65
C GLY A 74 -6.56 50.09 -12.34
N LYS A 75 -6.13 50.10 -11.06
CA LYS A 75 -4.84 50.70 -10.65
C LYS A 75 -4.08 49.78 -9.73
N PRO A 76 -3.42 48.75 -10.24
CA PRO A 76 -2.71 47.79 -9.43
C PRO A 76 -1.55 48.40 -8.61
N ASP A 77 -0.81 49.39 -9.19
CA ASP A 77 0.31 50.02 -8.50
C ASP A 77 -0.10 51.03 -7.41
N ALA A 78 -1.38 51.41 -7.39
CA ALA A 78 -1.98 52.24 -6.33
C ALA A 78 -2.72 51.36 -5.28
N SER A 79 -2.64 50.03 -5.39
CA SER A 79 -3.34 49.10 -4.53
C SER A 79 -2.43 48.59 -3.41
N LEU A 80 -2.80 48.87 -2.14
CA LEU A 80 -2.03 48.51 -0.94
C LEU A 80 -1.77 46.99 -0.87
N LEU A 81 -2.70 46.19 -1.35
CA LEU A 81 -2.52 44.75 -1.42
C LEU A 81 -1.30 44.34 -2.25
N ILE A 82 -1.13 44.93 -3.46
CA ILE A 82 0.00 44.66 -4.34
C ILE A 82 1.32 45.13 -3.70
N GLU A 83 1.33 46.32 -3.09
CA GLU A 83 2.49 46.81 -2.36
C GLU A 83 2.94 45.82 -1.28
N ARG A 84 2.05 45.40 -0.41
CA ARG A 84 2.36 44.52 0.72
C ARG A 84 2.78 43.09 0.30
N VAL A 85 2.14 42.51 -0.73
CA VAL A 85 2.52 41.15 -1.19
C VAL A 85 3.82 41.19 -2.00
N ALA A 86 4.09 42.26 -2.78
CA ALA A 86 5.31 42.40 -3.54
C ALA A 86 6.53 42.70 -2.65
N ALA A 87 6.34 43.48 -1.59
CA ALA A 87 7.38 43.74 -0.57
C ALA A 87 7.64 42.48 0.30
N GLY A 88 6.76 41.49 0.26
CA GLY A 88 6.85 40.32 1.14
C GLY A 88 6.42 40.58 2.59
N ASP A 89 5.72 41.69 2.88
CA ASP A 89 5.17 41.99 4.19
C ASP A 89 3.98 41.07 4.52
N MET A 90 3.21 40.71 3.48
CA MET A 90 2.06 39.81 3.58
C MET A 90 2.14 38.64 2.59
N PRO A 91 1.78 37.42 3.06
CA PRO A 91 1.48 37.02 4.43
C PRO A 91 2.74 37.10 5.32
N PRO A 92 2.59 37.34 6.65
CA PRO A 92 3.72 37.35 7.57
C PRO A 92 4.31 35.93 7.74
N GLY A 93 5.62 35.86 7.97
CA GLY A 93 6.31 34.57 8.21
C GLY A 93 7.39 34.25 7.19
N THR A 94 7.76 32.94 7.10
CA THR A 94 8.86 32.46 6.24
C THR A 94 8.53 32.54 4.75
N ASP A 95 9.53 32.49 3.88
CA ASP A 95 9.39 32.54 2.41
C ASP A 95 8.42 31.48 1.84
N SER A 96 8.31 30.33 2.48
CA SER A 96 7.38 29.27 2.05
C SER A 96 5.88 29.67 2.16
N LYS A 97 5.56 30.74 2.89
CA LYS A 97 4.20 31.28 3.03
C LYS A 97 3.90 32.42 2.08
N LYS A 98 4.89 33.00 1.42
CA LYS A 98 4.74 34.12 0.51
C LYS A 98 4.08 33.72 -0.79
N LEU A 99 3.48 34.70 -1.50
CA LEU A 99 2.94 34.47 -2.83
C LEU A 99 4.10 34.33 -3.84
N THR A 100 3.90 33.45 -4.80
CA THR A 100 4.82 33.36 -5.94
C THR A 100 4.68 34.56 -6.88
N PRO A 101 5.69 34.89 -7.66
CA PRO A 101 5.61 35.97 -8.66
C PRO A 101 4.43 35.79 -9.64
N ALA A 102 4.13 34.53 -10.02
CA ALA A 102 2.99 34.21 -10.89
C ALA A 102 1.64 34.51 -10.22
N GLN A 103 1.50 34.20 -8.92
CA GLN A 103 0.29 34.52 -8.16
C GLN A 103 0.09 36.04 -8.01
N ILE A 104 1.16 36.78 -7.75
CA ILE A 104 1.14 38.26 -7.70
C ILE A 104 0.74 38.83 -9.06
N ASP A 105 1.25 38.26 -10.16
CA ASP A 105 0.89 38.69 -11.51
C ASP A 105 -0.58 38.48 -11.82
N VAL A 106 -1.17 37.36 -11.42
CA VAL A 106 -2.60 37.09 -11.56
C VAL A 106 -3.43 38.16 -10.85
N ILE A 107 -3.10 38.47 -9.59
CA ILE A 107 -3.79 39.51 -8.80
C ILE A 107 -3.63 40.88 -9.47
N ARG A 108 -2.42 41.23 -9.93
CA ARG A 108 -2.09 42.49 -10.62
C ARG A 108 -2.94 42.66 -11.89
N ARG A 109 -2.98 41.63 -12.75
CA ARG A 109 -3.77 41.65 -13.98
C ARG A 109 -5.28 41.75 -13.72
N TRP A 110 -5.74 41.02 -12.68
CA TRP A 110 -7.14 41.11 -12.27
C TRP A 110 -7.53 42.53 -11.81
N ILE A 111 -6.71 43.17 -10.97
CA ILE A 111 -6.93 44.55 -10.54
C ILE A 111 -6.86 45.49 -11.74
N ALA A 112 -5.90 45.34 -12.66
CA ALA A 112 -5.78 46.16 -13.88
C ALA A 112 -7.01 46.07 -14.79
N ALA A 113 -7.64 44.89 -14.85
CA ALA A 113 -8.89 44.68 -15.58
C ALA A 113 -10.15 45.30 -14.90
N GLY A 114 -9.98 46.02 -13.78
CA GLY A 114 -11.08 46.61 -13.01
C GLY A 114 -11.63 45.70 -11.91
N ALA A 115 -10.89 44.67 -11.59
CA ALA A 115 -11.25 43.65 -10.58
C ALA A 115 -12.65 43.04 -10.83
N PRO A 116 -12.91 42.44 -11.99
CA PRO A 116 -14.23 41.88 -12.31
C PRO A 116 -14.58 40.70 -11.43
N THR A 117 -15.89 40.54 -11.14
CA THR A 117 -16.48 39.37 -10.49
C THR A 117 -17.25 38.57 -11.55
N GLU A 118 -17.36 37.24 -11.37
CA GLU A 118 -18.07 36.39 -12.30
C GLU A 118 -19.62 36.53 -12.15
N ARG A 119 -20.07 36.91 -10.95
CA ARG A 119 -21.48 37.10 -10.60
C ARG A 119 -21.64 38.23 -9.56
N PRO A 120 -22.88 38.73 -9.36
CA PRO A 120 -23.17 39.71 -8.31
C PRO A 120 -22.76 39.17 -6.93
N GLU A 121 -22.14 40.04 -6.12
CA GLU A 121 -21.75 39.65 -4.75
C GLU A 121 -22.97 39.63 -3.81
N PRO A 122 -23.04 38.69 -2.83
CA PRO A 122 -24.12 38.64 -1.86
C PRO A 122 -24.16 39.91 -0.98
N GLU A 123 -25.33 40.38 -0.62
CA GLU A 123 -25.49 41.63 0.19
C GLU A 123 -24.90 41.48 1.57
N THR A 124 -25.03 40.31 2.19
CA THR A 124 -24.48 39.99 3.52
C THR A 124 -23.55 38.80 3.44
N LEU A 125 -22.56 38.79 4.28
CA LEU A 125 -21.64 37.67 4.47
C LEU A 125 -21.39 37.50 5.96
N ASP A 126 -21.78 36.33 6.53
CA ASP A 126 -21.53 36.01 7.94
C ASP A 126 -20.03 35.87 8.21
N ARG A 127 -19.64 36.15 9.46
CA ARG A 127 -18.25 35.93 9.90
C ARG A 127 -17.96 34.42 10.03
N GLY A 128 -16.75 34.03 9.65
CA GLY A 128 -16.30 32.65 9.71
C GLY A 128 -16.30 31.94 8.37
N PHE A 129 -16.10 30.60 8.40
CA PHE A 129 -16.05 29.77 7.20
C PHE A 129 -17.44 29.63 6.57
N GLN A 130 -17.53 29.82 5.27
CA GLN A 130 -18.77 29.61 4.50
C GLN A 130 -18.48 28.91 3.18
N PHE A 131 -19.40 28.04 2.77
CA PHE A 131 -19.40 27.44 1.44
C PHE A 131 -19.86 28.43 0.39
N THR A 132 -19.03 28.61 -0.62
CA THR A 132 -19.39 29.39 -1.80
C THR A 132 -20.16 28.54 -2.81
N GLU A 133 -20.76 29.18 -3.80
CA GLU A 133 -21.41 28.49 -4.91
C GLU A 133 -20.42 27.61 -5.70
N LEU A 134 -19.17 28.07 -5.90
CA LEU A 134 -18.12 27.28 -6.54
C LEU A 134 -17.75 26.03 -5.72
N ASP A 135 -17.74 26.14 -4.38
CA ASP A 135 -17.52 24.99 -3.51
C ASP A 135 -18.67 23.98 -3.67
N ARG A 136 -19.91 24.48 -3.76
CA ARG A 136 -21.11 23.65 -3.95
C ARG A 136 -21.16 23.00 -5.33
N GLU A 137 -20.76 23.69 -6.38
CA GLU A 137 -20.74 23.21 -7.77
C GLU A 137 -19.52 22.33 -8.08
N PHE A 138 -18.57 22.19 -7.15
CA PHE A 138 -17.33 21.44 -7.44
C PHE A 138 -17.64 19.97 -7.72
N TRP A 139 -17.12 19.47 -8.83
CA TRP A 139 -17.47 18.17 -9.42
C TRP A 139 -17.41 16.97 -8.45
N ALA A 140 -16.43 16.95 -7.55
CA ALA A 140 -16.20 15.83 -6.64
C ALA A 140 -17.29 15.72 -5.57
N PHE A 141 -17.89 16.84 -5.16
CA PHE A 141 -18.92 16.89 -4.12
C PHE A 141 -20.33 16.80 -4.67
N GLN A 142 -20.50 16.81 -6.01
CA GLN A 142 -21.82 16.68 -6.64
C GLN A 142 -22.34 15.25 -6.54
N PRO A 143 -23.66 15.05 -6.33
CA PRO A 143 -24.27 13.72 -6.40
C PRO A 143 -23.93 13.01 -7.71
N ILE A 144 -23.66 11.71 -7.63
CA ILE A 144 -23.39 10.91 -8.82
C ILE A 144 -24.68 10.74 -9.60
N ARG A 145 -24.69 11.23 -10.84
CA ARG A 145 -25.83 11.07 -11.75
C ARG A 145 -25.42 10.21 -12.93
N ARG A 146 -26.27 9.23 -13.32
CA ARG A 146 -25.99 8.38 -14.48
C ARG A 146 -26.14 9.17 -15.78
N PRO A 147 -25.06 9.42 -16.53
CA PRO A 147 -25.16 10.09 -17.83
C PRO A 147 -25.80 9.19 -18.87
N ARG A 148 -26.43 9.82 -19.89
CA ARG A 148 -26.84 9.11 -21.10
C ARG A 148 -25.59 8.75 -21.91
N LEU A 149 -25.66 7.63 -22.65
CA LEU A 149 -24.58 7.24 -23.56
C LEU A 149 -24.47 8.28 -24.69
N PRO A 150 -23.29 8.82 -24.99
CA PRO A 150 -23.08 9.71 -26.12
C PRO A 150 -23.41 9.02 -27.45
N THR A 151 -23.99 9.77 -28.40
CA THR A 151 -24.11 9.34 -29.78
C THR A 151 -22.75 9.40 -30.46
N VAL A 152 -22.38 8.36 -31.22
CA VAL A 152 -21.11 8.27 -31.95
C VAL A 152 -21.35 8.12 -33.44
N LYS A 153 -20.38 8.61 -34.22
CA LYS A 153 -20.45 8.53 -35.71
C LYS A 153 -20.04 7.16 -36.22
N GLN A 154 -19.13 6.46 -35.47
CA GLN A 154 -18.58 5.17 -35.86
C GLN A 154 -18.98 4.07 -34.86
N PRO A 155 -20.25 3.58 -34.90
CA PRO A 155 -20.70 2.58 -33.91
C PRO A 155 -20.07 1.19 -34.10
N THR A 156 -19.46 0.89 -35.23
CA THR A 156 -18.83 -0.41 -35.52
C THR A 156 -17.58 -0.69 -34.68
N THR A 157 -16.98 0.34 -34.09
CA THR A 157 -15.83 0.21 -33.19
C THR A 157 -16.23 -0.10 -31.74
N ILE A 158 -17.50 0.11 -31.39
CA ILE A 158 -18.04 -0.06 -30.04
C ILE A 158 -18.21 -1.55 -29.71
N ARG A 159 -17.73 -1.97 -28.55
CA ARG A 159 -17.92 -3.31 -28.00
C ARG A 159 -18.82 -3.33 -26.79
N ASN A 160 -18.74 -2.29 -25.96
CA ASN A 160 -19.60 -2.14 -24.81
C ASN A 160 -19.90 -0.66 -24.50
N PRO A 161 -20.82 -0.34 -23.57
CA PRO A 161 -21.28 1.04 -23.34
C PRO A 161 -20.18 2.06 -22.98
N LEU A 162 -19.10 1.67 -22.31
CA LEU A 162 -18.05 2.62 -21.93
C LEU A 162 -17.33 3.20 -23.15
N ASP A 163 -17.25 2.44 -24.24
CA ASP A 163 -16.56 2.86 -25.48
C ASP A 163 -17.24 4.09 -26.11
N HIS A 164 -18.55 4.28 -25.91
CA HIS A 164 -19.28 5.47 -26.41
C HIS A 164 -18.67 6.77 -25.86
N PHE A 165 -18.27 6.81 -24.60
CA PHE A 165 -17.71 8.02 -24.00
C PHE A 165 -16.31 8.33 -24.55
N VAL A 166 -15.48 7.30 -24.75
CA VAL A 166 -14.13 7.43 -25.31
C VAL A 166 -14.21 7.78 -26.78
N GLN A 167 -15.03 7.05 -27.56
CA GLN A 167 -15.20 7.28 -28.99
C GLN A 167 -15.76 8.69 -29.28
N ALA A 168 -16.78 9.14 -28.56
CA ALA A 168 -17.35 10.47 -28.74
C ALA A 168 -16.31 11.58 -28.52
N ARG A 169 -15.41 11.40 -27.51
CA ARG A 169 -14.35 12.37 -27.25
C ARG A 169 -13.25 12.32 -28.30
N LEU A 170 -12.88 11.15 -28.80
CA LEU A 170 -11.96 10.97 -29.92
C LEU A 170 -12.53 11.62 -31.20
N GLU A 171 -13.80 11.38 -31.52
CA GLU A 171 -14.48 11.98 -32.68
C GLU A 171 -14.54 13.51 -32.63
N HIS A 172 -14.68 14.08 -31.42
CA HIS A 172 -14.61 15.53 -31.24
C HIS A 172 -13.21 16.07 -31.55
N ALA A 173 -12.17 15.28 -31.39
CA ALA A 173 -10.80 15.58 -31.77
C ALA A 173 -10.41 15.07 -33.18
N ASN A 174 -11.37 14.59 -33.98
CA ASN A 174 -11.19 14.00 -35.32
C ASN A 174 -10.36 12.71 -35.34
N PHE A 175 -10.42 11.91 -34.26
CA PHE A 175 -9.82 10.60 -34.16
C PHE A 175 -10.89 9.52 -33.89
N SER A 176 -10.46 8.27 -33.83
CA SER A 176 -11.31 7.12 -33.49
C SER A 176 -10.53 6.08 -32.68
N LEU A 177 -11.25 5.17 -32.02
CA LEU A 177 -10.66 4.00 -31.37
C LEU A 177 -9.85 3.17 -32.39
N ALA A 178 -8.67 2.71 -31.95
CA ALA A 178 -7.83 1.85 -32.74
C ALA A 178 -8.38 0.39 -32.79
N HIS A 179 -7.92 -0.38 -33.79
CA HIS A 179 -8.22 -1.81 -33.84
C HIS A 179 -7.65 -2.55 -32.64
N SER A 180 -8.18 -3.75 -32.37
CA SER A 180 -7.66 -4.58 -31.27
C SER A 180 -6.21 -4.97 -31.49
N ALA A 181 -5.42 -4.97 -30.42
CA ALA A 181 -4.07 -5.51 -30.41
C ALA A 181 -4.05 -7.03 -30.72
N PRO A 182 -2.91 -7.60 -31.10
CA PRO A 182 -2.75 -9.03 -31.33
C PRO A 182 -3.13 -9.87 -30.10
N LYS A 183 -3.60 -11.11 -30.33
CA LYS A 183 -4.02 -12.02 -29.24
C LYS A 183 -2.92 -12.24 -28.19
N GLN A 184 -1.66 -12.38 -28.62
CA GLN A 184 -0.52 -12.58 -27.71
C GLN A 184 -0.34 -11.37 -26.77
N THR A 185 -0.36 -10.16 -27.30
CA THR A 185 -0.30 -8.92 -26.53
C THR A 185 -1.46 -8.83 -25.53
N LEU A 186 -2.68 -9.08 -25.97
CA LEU A 186 -3.86 -9.07 -25.12
C LEU A 186 -3.78 -10.12 -24.00
N LEU A 187 -3.32 -11.33 -24.30
CA LEU A 187 -3.15 -12.39 -23.31
C LEU A 187 -2.14 -11.98 -22.23
N ARG A 188 -0.95 -11.50 -22.65
CA ARG A 188 0.09 -11.04 -21.70
C ARG A 188 -0.42 -9.89 -20.84
N ARG A 189 -1.05 -8.88 -21.44
CA ARG A 189 -1.65 -7.75 -20.74
C ARG A 189 -2.67 -8.19 -19.69
N ALA A 190 -3.67 -8.99 -20.09
CA ALA A 190 -4.73 -9.45 -19.21
C ALA A 190 -4.22 -10.30 -18.04
N THR A 191 -3.24 -11.16 -18.29
CA THR A 191 -2.67 -12.04 -17.27
C THR A 191 -1.89 -11.23 -16.24
N PHE A 192 -1.07 -10.27 -16.67
CA PHE A 192 -0.39 -9.37 -15.73
C PHE A 192 -1.36 -8.44 -14.99
N ASP A 193 -2.37 -7.90 -15.65
CA ASP A 193 -3.33 -7.00 -15.02
C ASP A 193 -4.16 -7.70 -13.94
N LEU A 194 -4.64 -8.92 -14.21
CA LEU A 194 -5.49 -9.64 -13.28
C LEU A 194 -4.71 -10.49 -12.27
N LEU A 195 -3.57 -11.06 -12.65
CA LEU A 195 -2.84 -12.01 -11.81
C LEU A 195 -1.47 -11.52 -11.37
N GLY A 196 -0.88 -10.50 -12.04
CA GLY A 196 0.49 -10.06 -11.79
C GLY A 196 1.55 -11.10 -12.15
N LEU A 197 1.25 -12.00 -13.10
CA LEU A 197 2.09 -13.10 -13.56
C LEU A 197 2.08 -13.18 -15.09
N PRO A 198 3.14 -13.67 -15.74
CA PRO A 198 3.11 -13.97 -17.16
C PRO A 198 2.17 -15.16 -17.45
N PRO A 199 1.60 -15.24 -18.67
CA PRO A 199 0.81 -16.39 -19.09
C PRO A 199 1.72 -17.63 -19.20
N ASN A 200 1.32 -18.76 -18.61
CA ASN A 200 2.03 -20.02 -18.78
C ASN A 200 1.77 -20.65 -20.18
N LEU A 201 2.57 -21.65 -20.56
CA LEU A 201 2.49 -22.28 -21.89
C LEU A 201 1.10 -22.88 -22.17
N ALA A 202 0.43 -23.45 -21.17
CA ALA A 202 -0.91 -24.03 -21.33
C ALA A 202 -1.94 -22.93 -21.63
N GLN A 203 -1.90 -21.82 -20.92
CA GLN A 203 -2.76 -20.65 -21.14
C GLN A 203 -2.52 -20.06 -22.54
N GLN A 204 -1.25 -19.94 -22.96
CA GLN A 204 -0.89 -19.48 -24.32
C GLN A 204 -1.49 -20.41 -25.37
N LYS A 205 -1.23 -21.72 -25.28
CA LYS A 205 -1.74 -22.73 -26.24
C LYS A 205 -3.26 -22.69 -26.29
N GLN A 206 -3.93 -22.70 -25.14
CA GLN A 206 -5.39 -22.72 -25.04
C GLN A 206 -6.03 -21.49 -25.68
N PHE A 207 -5.56 -20.27 -25.32
CA PHE A 207 -6.18 -19.04 -25.82
C PHE A 207 -5.88 -18.76 -27.29
N LEU A 208 -4.65 -19.04 -27.75
CA LEU A 208 -4.29 -18.82 -29.15
C LEU A 208 -5.03 -19.76 -30.12
N ALA A 209 -5.28 -20.99 -29.68
CA ALA A 209 -6.05 -21.97 -30.43
C ALA A 209 -7.57 -21.70 -30.40
N ASP A 210 -8.09 -20.97 -29.42
CA ASP A 210 -9.52 -20.66 -29.31
C ASP A 210 -9.93 -19.59 -30.33
N THR A 211 -10.55 -20.02 -31.45
CA THR A 211 -11.06 -19.14 -32.49
C THR A 211 -12.54 -18.88 -32.41
N ALA A 212 -13.25 -19.52 -31.43
CA ALA A 212 -14.68 -19.39 -31.28
C ALA A 212 -15.08 -17.98 -30.78
N PRO A 213 -16.26 -17.47 -31.16
CA PRO A 213 -16.80 -16.22 -30.58
C PRO A 213 -16.78 -16.25 -29.04
N GLY A 214 -16.43 -15.15 -28.41
CA GLY A 214 -16.33 -15.05 -26.94
C GLY A 214 -15.05 -15.62 -26.33
N ALA A 215 -14.04 -15.97 -27.15
CA ALA A 215 -12.75 -16.49 -26.64
C ALA A 215 -12.07 -15.52 -25.66
N TRP A 216 -12.19 -14.22 -25.90
CA TRP A 216 -11.65 -13.19 -25.01
C TRP A 216 -12.38 -13.14 -23.66
N GLU A 217 -13.69 -13.15 -23.69
CA GLU A 217 -14.53 -13.16 -22.51
C GLU A 217 -14.28 -14.43 -21.66
N ARG A 218 -14.18 -15.60 -22.29
CA ARG A 218 -13.80 -16.86 -21.61
C ARG A 218 -12.40 -16.78 -20.96
N LEU A 219 -11.45 -16.11 -21.59
CA LEU A 219 -10.14 -15.87 -20.98
C LEU A 219 -10.28 -15.03 -19.70
N ILE A 220 -10.97 -13.89 -19.78
CA ILE A 220 -11.18 -13.00 -18.63
C ILE A 220 -11.86 -13.75 -17.47
N GLU A 221 -12.89 -14.56 -17.73
CA GLU A 221 -13.55 -15.37 -16.69
C GLU A 221 -12.57 -16.34 -15.99
N ARG A 222 -11.73 -17.04 -16.76
CA ARG A 222 -10.72 -17.94 -16.17
C ARG A 222 -9.71 -17.18 -15.30
N LEU A 223 -9.28 -16.00 -15.74
CA LEU A 223 -8.34 -15.19 -14.97
C LEU A 223 -8.99 -14.65 -13.68
N LEU A 224 -10.24 -14.18 -13.74
CA LEU A 224 -10.99 -13.71 -12.56
C LEU A 224 -11.33 -14.85 -11.57
N ALA A 225 -11.44 -16.08 -12.04
CA ALA A 225 -11.63 -17.25 -11.19
C ALA A 225 -10.33 -17.75 -10.54
N SER A 226 -9.17 -17.27 -10.99
CA SER A 226 -7.88 -17.66 -10.45
C SER A 226 -7.68 -17.14 -9.02
N PRO A 227 -7.13 -17.95 -8.09
CA PRO A 227 -6.80 -17.49 -6.76
C PRO A 227 -5.69 -16.41 -6.73
N HIS A 228 -4.91 -16.27 -7.81
CA HIS A 228 -3.91 -15.24 -7.97
C HIS A 228 -4.51 -13.85 -8.24
N TYR A 229 -5.80 -13.77 -8.58
CA TYR A 229 -6.53 -12.51 -8.70
C TYR A 229 -6.53 -11.74 -7.38
N GLY A 230 -6.91 -12.38 -6.28
CA GLY A 230 -6.89 -11.72 -4.97
C GLY A 230 -5.50 -11.32 -4.49
N GLU A 231 -4.45 -12.09 -4.82
CA GLU A 231 -3.06 -11.73 -4.53
C GLU A 231 -2.66 -10.42 -5.24
N ARG A 232 -3.07 -10.26 -6.51
CA ARG A 232 -2.80 -9.06 -7.31
C ARG A 232 -3.63 -7.87 -6.83
N TRP A 233 -4.95 -8.00 -6.80
CA TRP A 233 -5.87 -6.89 -6.50
C TRP A 233 -5.93 -6.55 -5.02
N GLY A 234 -5.76 -7.55 -4.15
CA GLY A 234 -5.52 -7.31 -2.73
C GLY A 234 -4.25 -6.49 -2.48
N ARG A 235 -3.16 -6.69 -3.26
CA ARG A 235 -1.96 -5.87 -3.14
C ARG A 235 -2.23 -4.40 -3.45
N HIS A 236 -3.03 -4.09 -4.47
CA HIS A 236 -3.40 -2.71 -4.78
C HIS A 236 -4.18 -2.04 -3.64
N TRP A 237 -5.10 -2.78 -3.00
CA TRP A 237 -5.78 -2.27 -1.81
C TRP A 237 -4.83 -2.09 -0.62
N LEU A 238 -3.94 -3.04 -0.38
CA LEU A 238 -2.98 -2.99 0.72
C LEU A 238 -2.04 -1.77 0.64
N ASP A 239 -1.72 -1.29 -0.57
CA ASP A 239 -1.01 -0.03 -0.76
C ASP A 239 -1.84 1.17 -0.31
N ALA A 240 -3.08 1.26 -0.77
CA ALA A 240 -4.00 2.34 -0.39
C ALA A 240 -4.31 2.32 1.12
N ALA A 241 -4.42 1.13 1.70
CA ALA A 241 -4.62 0.92 3.14
C ALA A 241 -3.36 1.18 3.99
N GLY A 242 -2.17 1.33 3.39
CA GLY A 242 -0.92 1.53 4.12
C GLY A 242 -0.44 0.30 4.89
N TYR A 243 -0.72 -0.91 4.37
CA TYR A 243 -0.34 -2.16 5.03
C TYR A 243 1.17 -2.31 5.20
N ALA A 244 1.58 -2.62 6.43
CA ALA A 244 2.93 -3.08 6.73
C ALA A 244 2.94 -4.06 7.91
N ASP A 245 3.94 -4.94 7.92
CA ASP A 245 4.21 -5.89 9.00
C ASP A 245 5.06 -5.27 10.14
N SER A 246 5.22 -3.93 10.14
CA SER A 246 5.97 -3.19 11.16
C SER A 246 5.33 -1.85 11.53
N GLU A 247 5.70 -1.29 12.70
CA GLU A 247 5.13 -0.03 13.20
C GLU A 247 5.73 1.22 12.52
N GLY A 248 7.00 1.22 12.16
CA GLY A 248 7.61 2.18 11.23
C GLY A 248 8.06 3.54 11.79
N VAL A 249 7.90 3.82 13.07
CA VAL A 249 8.17 5.17 13.64
C VAL A 249 9.42 5.22 14.52
N THR A 250 9.98 4.08 14.88
CA THR A 250 11.18 3.99 15.72
C THR A 250 12.33 3.33 14.97
N ASN A 251 13.57 3.60 15.38
CA ASN A 251 14.77 2.96 14.80
C ASN A 251 14.74 1.42 14.88
N THR A 252 14.00 0.87 15.85
CA THR A 252 13.84 -0.58 16.01
C THR A 252 12.82 -1.17 15.05
N ASP A 253 11.90 -0.36 14.53
CA ASP A 253 10.82 -0.76 13.63
C ASP A 253 10.14 -2.07 14.06
N PRO A 254 9.45 -2.10 15.25
CA PRO A 254 8.90 -3.33 15.80
C PRO A 254 7.92 -4.01 14.88
N GLN A 255 7.99 -5.34 14.83
CA GLN A 255 7.11 -6.15 13.98
C GLN A 255 5.68 -6.20 14.50
N ARG A 256 4.74 -6.21 13.57
CA ARG A 256 3.30 -6.46 13.79
C ARG A 256 3.01 -7.94 13.58
N LYS A 257 3.38 -8.78 14.53
CA LYS A 257 3.38 -10.25 14.43
C LYS A 257 2.14 -10.86 13.75
N TRP A 258 0.96 -10.28 13.88
CA TRP A 258 -0.31 -10.81 13.38
C TRP A 258 -0.96 -9.98 12.27
N ALA A 259 -0.26 -8.96 11.75
CA ALA A 259 -0.80 -8.09 10.68
C ALA A 259 -1.13 -8.87 9.40
N TRP A 260 -0.36 -9.92 9.09
CA TRP A 260 -0.55 -10.77 7.93
C TRP A 260 -1.96 -11.37 7.80
N ARG A 261 -2.70 -11.53 8.92
CA ARG A 261 -4.09 -12.03 8.87
C ARG A 261 -5.03 -11.05 8.18
N TYR A 262 -4.82 -9.73 8.36
CA TYR A 262 -5.56 -8.72 7.62
C TYR A 262 -5.21 -8.77 6.12
N ARG A 263 -3.94 -8.95 5.75
CA ARG A 263 -3.53 -9.16 4.36
C ARG A 263 -4.26 -10.37 3.74
N ASP A 264 -4.26 -11.49 4.42
CA ASP A 264 -4.91 -12.71 3.96
C ASP A 264 -6.42 -12.49 3.82
N TRP A 265 -7.05 -11.81 4.78
CA TRP A 265 -8.47 -11.43 4.71
C TRP A 265 -8.77 -10.56 3.47
N VAL A 266 -7.92 -9.57 3.17
CA VAL A 266 -8.07 -8.72 1.97
C VAL A 266 -8.01 -9.58 0.69
N ILE A 267 -7.04 -10.50 0.60
CA ILE A 267 -6.88 -11.38 -0.56
C ILE A 267 -8.10 -12.29 -0.74
N ASP A 268 -8.59 -12.86 0.34
CA ASP A 268 -9.77 -13.75 0.32
C ASP A 268 -11.06 -12.98 -0.04
N ALA A 269 -11.22 -11.75 0.45
CA ALA A 269 -12.35 -10.89 0.09
C ALA A 269 -12.37 -10.55 -1.42
N HIS A 270 -11.20 -10.28 -2.03
CA HIS A 270 -11.12 -10.05 -3.48
C HIS A 270 -11.39 -11.35 -4.26
N ASN A 271 -10.85 -12.49 -3.84
CA ASN A 271 -11.08 -13.78 -4.51
C ASN A 271 -12.55 -14.19 -4.48
N SER A 272 -13.24 -13.96 -3.37
CA SER A 272 -14.69 -14.23 -3.22
C SER A 272 -15.58 -13.18 -3.87
N ASP A 273 -15.01 -12.12 -4.47
CA ASP A 273 -15.75 -10.98 -4.99
C ASP A 273 -16.72 -10.38 -3.95
N SER A 274 -16.23 -10.22 -2.71
CA SER A 274 -17.01 -9.59 -1.64
C SER A 274 -17.48 -8.21 -2.11
N PRO A 275 -18.79 -7.89 -2.02
CA PRO A 275 -19.28 -6.59 -2.43
C PRO A 275 -18.51 -5.46 -1.76
N TRP A 276 -18.08 -4.46 -2.52
CA TRP A 276 -17.20 -3.41 -2.01
C TRP A 276 -17.80 -2.60 -0.85
N ASN A 277 -19.13 -2.42 -0.85
CA ASN A 277 -19.85 -1.82 0.27
C ASN A 277 -19.70 -2.66 1.55
N THR A 278 -19.88 -3.97 1.48
CA THR A 278 -19.66 -4.90 2.61
C THR A 278 -18.19 -4.90 3.04
N PHE A 279 -17.27 -4.94 2.09
CA PHE A 279 -15.83 -4.88 2.34
C PHE A 279 -15.41 -3.63 3.13
N LEU A 280 -16.00 -2.45 2.82
CA LEU A 280 -15.75 -1.22 3.56
C LEU A 280 -16.39 -1.23 4.95
N VAL A 281 -17.64 -1.69 5.08
CA VAL A 281 -18.33 -1.77 6.38
C VAL A 281 -17.57 -2.69 7.34
N GLU A 282 -17.14 -3.87 6.89
CA GLU A 282 -16.37 -4.82 7.70
C GLU A 282 -15.05 -4.20 8.19
N GLN A 283 -14.35 -3.41 7.37
CA GLN A 283 -13.09 -2.75 7.74
C GLN A 283 -13.26 -1.58 8.70
N LEU A 284 -14.32 -0.79 8.53
CA LEU A 284 -14.55 0.40 9.35
C LEU A 284 -15.22 0.08 10.68
N ALA A 285 -16.06 -0.96 10.73
CA ALA A 285 -16.93 -1.23 11.87
C ALA A 285 -17.18 -2.73 12.12
N GLY A 286 -16.28 -3.61 11.71
CA GLY A 286 -16.45 -5.05 11.88
C GLY A 286 -16.59 -5.48 13.34
N ASP A 287 -15.91 -4.80 14.27
CA ASP A 287 -16.05 -5.06 15.71
C ASP A 287 -17.40 -4.58 16.29
N GLU A 288 -18.04 -3.59 15.69
CA GLU A 288 -19.40 -3.14 16.08
C GLU A 288 -20.50 -4.14 15.66
N LEU A 289 -20.14 -5.12 14.79
CA LEU A 289 -21.03 -6.21 14.35
C LEU A 289 -20.84 -7.48 15.18
N VAL A 290 -19.88 -7.52 16.12
CA VAL A 290 -19.57 -8.69 16.95
C VAL A 290 -19.86 -8.39 18.41
N GLN A 291 -20.58 -9.30 19.09
CA GLN A 291 -20.88 -9.16 20.51
C GLN A 291 -19.68 -9.50 21.39
N PRO A 292 -19.27 -8.64 22.34
CA PRO A 292 -18.31 -9.02 23.38
C PRO A 292 -18.94 -10.00 24.41
N PRO A 293 -18.12 -10.76 25.14
CA PRO A 293 -16.67 -10.77 25.15
C PRO A 293 -16.10 -11.49 23.92
N TYR A 294 -14.97 -11.01 23.36
CA TYR A 294 -14.32 -11.60 22.20
C TYR A 294 -13.58 -12.90 22.57
N THR A 295 -14.34 -13.93 22.93
CA THR A 295 -13.84 -15.26 23.33
C THR A 295 -14.67 -16.33 22.64
N ASP A 296 -14.04 -17.46 22.31
CA ASP A 296 -14.67 -18.58 21.62
C ASP A 296 -15.41 -18.18 20.31
N LEU A 297 -14.72 -17.35 19.53
CA LEU A 297 -15.27 -16.68 18.35
C LEU A 297 -15.65 -17.65 17.25
N SER A 298 -16.80 -17.43 16.62
CA SER A 298 -17.17 -18.10 15.37
C SER A 298 -16.23 -17.68 14.22
N PRO A 299 -16.11 -18.48 13.15
CA PRO A 299 -15.34 -18.06 11.95
C PRO A 299 -15.84 -16.74 11.33
N GLY A 300 -17.13 -16.44 11.42
CA GLY A 300 -17.73 -15.17 10.99
C GLY A 300 -17.22 -13.99 11.83
N ASP A 301 -17.24 -14.14 13.16
CA ASP A 301 -16.75 -13.09 14.07
C ASP A 301 -15.25 -12.85 13.89
N VAL A 302 -14.47 -13.94 13.70
CA VAL A 302 -13.04 -13.83 13.39
C VAL A 302 -12.82 -13.03 12.10
N LYS A 303 -13.63 -13.28 11.06
CA LYS A 303 -13.56 -12.54 9.79
C LYS A 303 -13.84 -11.05 10.01
N LEU A 304 -14.94 -10.70 10.69
CA LEU A 304 -15.34 -9.31 10.97
C LEU A 304 -14.29 -8.55 11.80
N LEU A 305 -13.79 -9.18 12.86
CA LEU A 305 -12.75 -8.58 13.70
C LEU A 305 -11.42 -8.41 12.96
N THR A 306 -11.05 -9.36 12.10
CA THR A 306 -9.81 -9.28 11.30
C THR A 306 -9.85 -8.12 10.32
N ALA A 307 -11.02 -7.82 9.76
CA ALA A 307 -11.23 -6.69 8.83
C ALA A 307 -10.84 -5.34 9.46
N THR A 308 -11.09 -5.15 10.77
CA THR A 308 -10.74 -3.91 11.49
C THR A 308 -9.23 -3.64 11.56
N GLY A 309 -8.41 -4.61 11.13
CA GLY A 309 -6.98 -4.44 10.92
C GLY A 309 -6.63 -3.28 9.99
N PHE A 310 -7.54 -2.88 9.09
CA PHE A 310 -7.44 -1.66 8.29
C PHE A 310 -7.17 -0.41 9.13
N LEU A 311 -7.90 -0.22 10.21
CA LEU A 311 -7.77 0.92 11.13
C LEU A 311 -6.53 0.83 12.05
N ARG A 312 -5.72 -0.22 11.87
CA ARG A 312 -4.42 -0.43 12.56
C ARG A 312 -3.24 -0.41 11.60
N THR A 313 -3.43 0.02 10.36
CA THR A 313 -2.36 0.08 9.36
C THR A 313 -1.47 1.31 9.52
N ALA A 314 -1.97 2.43 10.00
CA ALA A 314 -1.18 3.65 10.18
C ALA A 314 0.12 3.42 10.99
N PRO A 315 1.22 4.14 10.69
CA PRO A 315 2.45 4.11 11.49
C PRO A 315 2.17 4.41 12.96
N ASP A 316 2.83 3.71 13.90
CA ASP A 316 2.54 3.85 15.32
C ASP A 316 3.81 3.99 16.18
N GLY A 317 4.08 5.21 16.63
CA GLY A 317 5.21 5.55 17.51
C GLY A 317 5.00 5.20 18.98
N THR A 318 3.78 4.80 19.39
CA THR A 318 3.45 4.57 20.80
C THR A 318 4.12 3.30 21.37
N ALA A 319 4.63 2.43 20.53
CA ALA A 319 5.48 1.31 20.95
C ALA A 319 6.82 1.78 21.55
N GLY A 320 7.36 2.90 21.07
CA GLY A 320 8.60 3.51 21.58
C GLY A 320 8.35 4.54 22.69
N ALA A 321 7.42 5.46 22.46
CA ALA A 321 7.08 6.54 23.40
C ALA A 321 5.55 6.72 23.49
N ASN A 322 4.95 6.15 24.53
CA ASN A 322 3.51 6.19 24.75
C ASN A 322 3.09 7.49 25.45
N ASN A 323 3.12 8.61 24.74
CA ASN A 323 2.66 9.91 25.20
C ASN A 323 1.43 10.39 24.41
N VAL A 324 0.77 11.44 24.89
CA VAL A 324 -0.44 11.99 24.28
C VAL A 324 -0.22 12.50 22.86
N ALA A 325 0.94 13.09 22.57
CA ALA A 325 1.27 13.60 21.25
C ALA A 325 1.37 12.45 20.23
N ASN A 326 2.10 11.38 20.56
CA ASN A 326 2.21 10.20 19.68
C ASN A 326 0.85 9.50 19.47
N ARG A 327 0.00 9.41 20.51
CA ARG A 327 -1.36 8.88 20.36
C ARG A 327 -2.19 9.74 19.41
N ASN A 328 -2.12 11.07 19.56
CA ASN A 328 -2.78 12.02 18.67
C ASN A 328 -2.31 11.87 17.22
N GLN A 329 -0.99 11.67 17.00
CA GLN A 329 -0.43 11.45 15.68
C GLN A 329 -0.96 10.16 15.04
N VAL A 330 -1.06 9.05 15.77
CA VAL A 330 -1.62 7.80 15.25
C VAL A 330 -3.07 7.97 14.78
N ILE A 331 -3.87 8.76 15.54
CA ILE A 331 -5.24 9.07 15.12
C ILE A 331 -5.23 9.89 13.83
N ALA A 332 -4.40 10.92 13.76
CA ALA A 332 -4.28 11.75 12.56
C ALA A 332 -3.87 10.95 11.32
N GLU A 333 -2.88 10.07 11.45
CA GLU A 333 -2.45 9.19 10.36
C GLU A 333 -3.54 8.16 9.97
N THR A 334 -4.30 7.65 10.95
CA THR A 334 -5.45 6.77 10.65
C THR A 334 -6.51 7.50 9.84
N LEU A 335 -6.86 8.74 10.22
CA LEU A 335 -7.80 9.56 9.46
C LEU A 335 -7.28 9.89 8.06
N ASN A 336 -5.97 10.15 7.93
CA ASN A 336 -5.34 10.38 6.63
C ASN A 336 -5.43 9.13 5.72
N VAL A 337 -5.14 7.94 6.26
CA VAL A 337 -5.31 6.67 5.51
C VAL A 337 -6.76 6.49 5.07
N VAL A 338 -7.72 6.67 5.98
CA VAL A 338 -9.16 6.53 5.70
C VAL A 338 -9.61 7.51 4.62
N SER A 339 -9.30 8.80 4.76
CA SER A 339 -9.75 9.84 3.84
C SER A 339 -9.14 9.69 2.45
N THR A 340 -7.84 9.45 2.35
CA THR A 340 -7.17 9.31 1.04
C THR A 340 -7.50 8.00 0.34
N SER A 341 -7.73 6.89 1.08
CA SER A 341 -8.04 5.59 0.49
C SER A 341 -9.51 5.41 0.13
N ILE A 342 -10.45 5.98 0.90
CA ILE A 342 -11.90 5.78 0.72
C ILE A 342 -12.56 7.01 0.09
N LEU A 343 -12.26 8.22 0.59
CA LEU A 343 -12.88 9.46 0.12
C LEU A 343 -12.10 10.11 -1.03
N GLY A 344 -10.81 9.76 -1.22
CA GLY A 344 -9.95 10.46 -2.17
C GLY A 344 -9.76 11.93 -1.81
N LEU A 345 -9.63 12.27 -0.52
CA LEU A 345 -9.48 13.63 -0.02
C LEU A 345 -8.34 13.73 0.99
N THR A 346 -7.66 14.85 1.02
CA THR A 346 -6.56 15.17 1.93
C THR A 346 -7.06 15.96 3.15
N VAL A 347 -7.87 15.36 4.02
CA VAL A 347 -8.48 16.05 5.17
C VAL A 347 -7.48 16.44 6.27
N GLY A 348 -6.27 15.85 6.26
CA GLY A 348 -5.26 16.07 7.30
C GLY A 348 -4.86 17.54 7.47
N CYS A 349 -4.90 18.36 6.41
CA CYS A 349 -4.64 19.80 6.50
C CYS A 349 -5.61 20.54 7.42
N ALA A 350 -6.84 20.03 7.54
CA ALA A 350 -7.87 20.62 8.40
C ALA A 350 -7.68 20.32 9.89
N GLN A 351 -6.66 19.56 10.29
CA GLN A 351 -6.33 19.33 11.70
C GLN A 351 -5.98 20.63 12.45
N CYS A 352 -5.25 21.54 11.79
CA CYS A 352 -4.69 22.74 12.45
C CYS A 352 -5.46 24.04 12.16
N HIS A 353 -6.08 24.12 10.98
CA HIS A 353 -6.83 25.28 10.48
C HIS A 353 -7.83 24.81 9.42
N ASN A 354 -8.73 25.65 8.91
CA ASN A 354 -9.58 25.29 7.77
C ASN A 354 -8.70 24.85 6.60
N HIS A 355 -9.15 23.82 5.85
CA HIS A 355 -8.37 23.31 4.72
C HIS A 355 -8.06 24.44 3.73
N ARG A 356 -6.79 24.54 3.34
CA ARG A 356 -6.27 25.69 2.59
C ARG A 356 -6.94 25.87 1.23
N TYR A 357 -7.30 24.78 0.59
CA TYR A 357 -7.81 24.80 -0.79
C TYR A 357 -9.23 24.26 -0.89
N ASP A 358 -9.53 23.20 -0.15
CA ASP A 358 -10.83 22.53 -0.20
C ASP A 358 -11.84 23.14 0.76
N PRO A 359 -13.13 22.95 0.53
CA PRO A 359 -14.20 23.43 1.40
C PRO A 359 -14.36 22.49 2.62
N ILE A 360 -13.31 22.33 3.40
CA ILE A 360 -13.25 21.49 4.60
C ILE A 360 -12.85 22.36 5.79
N PRO A 361 -13.79 22.85 6.59
CA PRO A 361 -13.48 23.61 7.80
C PRO A 361 -12.79 22.73 8.85
N GLN A 362 -12.00 23.33 9.73
CA GLN A 362 -11.30 22.61 10.79
C GLN A 362 -12.25 21.76 11.65
N VAL A 363 -13.45 22.26 11.89
CA VAL A 363 -14.47 21.54 12.69
C VAL A 363 -14.84 20.19 12.07
N ASP A 364 -14.83 20.07 10.74
CA ASP A 364 -15.15 18.80 10.05
C ASP A 364 -14.09 17.72 10.26
N TYR A 365 -12.80 18.10 10.35
CA TYR A 365 -11.76 17.16 10.74
C TYR A 365 -12.04 16.54 12.11
N TYR A 366 -12.47 17.36 13.09
CA TYR A 366 -12.76 16.87 14.45
C TYR A 366 -14.11 16.12 14.51
N ARG A 367 -15.07 16.45 13.67
CA ARG A 367 -16.31 15.66 13.50
C ARG A 367 -16.00 14.26 12.94
N LEU A 368 -15.16 14.17 11.93
CA LEU A 368 -14.65 12.86 11.43
C LEU A 368 -13.86 12.13 12.52
N ARG A 369 -12.98 12.84 13.25
CA ARG A 369 -12.25 12.28 14.39
C ARG A 369 -13.21 11.70 15.44
N ALA A 370 -14.31 12.37 15.75
CA ALA A 370 -15.30 11.94 16.74
C ALA A 370 -15.95 10.58 16.38
N ILE A 371 -15.96 10.20 15.11
CA ILE A 371 -16.43 8.88 14.66
C ILE A 371 -15.50 7.77 15.18
N PHE A 372 -14.20 8.00 15.18
CA PHE A 372 -13.18 7.00 15.50
C PHE A 372 -12.67 7.07 16.94
N GLU A 373 -12.86 8.18 17.63
CA GLU A 373 -12.28 8.43 18.96
C GLU A 373 -12.75 7.46 20.04
N PRO A 374 -13.98 6.88 20.03
CA PRO A 374 -14.35 5.83 20.97
C PRO A 374 -13.43 4.61 20.92
N ALA A 375 -13.02 4.18 19.72
CA ALA A 375 -12.12 3.03 19.52
C ALA A 375 -10.63 3.42 19.57
N LEU A 376 -10.29 4.69 19.28
CA LEU A 376 -8.95 5.26 19.33
C LEU A 376 -8.80 6.22 20.51
N ASN A 377 -9.31 5.84 21.67
CA ASN A 377 -9.41 6.69 22.85
C ASN A 377 -8.01 7.07 23.39
N VAL A 378 -7.68 8.38 23.36
CA VAL A 378 -6.39 8.90 23.78
C VAL A 378 -6.11 8.63 25.28
N THR A 379 -7.13 8.68 26.14
CA THR A 379 -6.98 8.46 27.58
C THR A 379 -6.90 6.98 27.94
N ARG A 380 -7.55 6.09 27.16
CA ARG A 380 -7.58 4.63 27.36
C ARG A 380 -6.79 3.91 26.26
N TRP A 381 -5.64 4.44 25.93
CA TRP A 381 -4.85 3.95 24.82
C TRP A 381 -4.34 2.53 25.03
N LYS A 382 -4.72 1.62 24.14
CA LYS A 382 -4.16 0.27 24.09
C LYS A 382 -2.80 0.31 23.38
N GLN A 383 -1.76 -0.17 24.03
CA GLN A 383 -0.42 -0.31 23.44
C GLN A 383 -0.45 -1.28 22.24
N PRO A 384 0.44 -1.15 21.24
CA PRO A 384 0.46 -2.03 20.07
C PRO A 384 0.43 -3.52 20.38
N GLY A 385 1.13 -3.97 21.42
CA GLY A 385 1.15 -5.38 21.85
C GLY A 385 -0.17 -5.88 22.45
N SER A 386 -1.03 -5.02 22.93
CA SER A 386 -2.33 -5.36 23.57
C SER A 386 -3.54 -5.22 22.62
N ARG A 387 -3.31 -4.90 21.35
CA ARG A 387 -4.38 -4.74 20.33
C ARG A 387 -4.70 -6.04 19.62
N THR A 388 -4.74 -7.12 20.37
CA THR A 388 -4.95 -8.46 19.81
C THR A 388 -6.08 -9.18 20.52
N VAL A 389 -6.85 -9.96 19.78
CA VAL A 389 -7.84 -10.90 20.30
C VAL A 389 -7.32 -12.31 20.07
N SER A 390 -7.40 -13.14 21.12
CA SER A 390 -6.98 -14.54 21.05
C SER A 390 -7.98 -15.38 20.29
N LEU A 391 -7.48 -16.27 19.45
CA LEU A 391 -8.29 -17.26 18.74
C LEU A 391 -8.40 -18.59 19.52
N TYR A 392 -8.05 -18.61 20.80
CA TYR A 392 -8.27 -19.77 21.64
C TYR A 392 -9.77 -19.99 21.87
N THR A 393 -10.26 -21.14 21.49
CA THR A 393 -11.59 -21.61 21.87
C THR A 393 -11.61 -22.06 23.33
N ASP A 394 -12.79 -22.19 23.92
CA ASP A 394 -12.92 -22.69 25.30
C ASP A 394 -12.42 -24.14 25.41
N ALA A 395 -12.57 -24.94 24.34
CA ALA A 395 -11.97 -26.27 24.24
C ALA A 395 -10.43 -26.20 24.32
N ASN A 396 -9.80 -25.28 23.60
CA ASN A 396 -8.35 -25.08 23.62
C ASN A 396 -7.86 -24.61 25.00
N LYS A 397 -8.60 -23.73 25.67
CA LYS A 397 -8.29 -23.28 27.03
C LYS A 397 -8.32 -24.43 28.03
N THR A 398 -9.39 -25.24 27.96
CA THR A 398 -9.57 -26.42 28.81
C THR A 398 -8.44 -27.44 28.60
N GLN A 399 -8.12 -27.75 27.34
CA GLN A 399 -7.02 -28.65 26.99
C GLN A 399 -5.66 -28.12 27.47
N ALA A 400 -5.39 -26.83 27.25
CA ALA A 400 -4.13 -26.21 27.72
C ALA A 400 -4.00 -26.20 29.24
N ALA A 401 -5.11 -25.98 29.96
CA ALA A 401 -5.15 -26.03 31.43
C ALA A 401 -4.88 -27.46 31.95
N ARG A 402 -5.49 -28.48 31.33
CA ARG A 402 -5.24 -29.88 31.67
C ARG A 402 -3.77 -30.23 31.49
N ILE A 403 -3.20 -29.94 30.32
CA ILE A 403 -1.77 -30.20 30.02
C ILE A 403 -0.86 -29.49 31.03
N GLU A 404 -1.18 -28.25 31.43
CA GLU A 404 -0.39 -27.53 32.45
C GLU A 404 -0.49 -28.20 33.83
N THR A 405 -1.66 -28.67 34.22
CA THR A 405 -1.85 -29.42 35.47
C THR A 405 -1.02 -30.71 35.49
N ASP A 406 -1.06 -31.47 34.41
CA ASP A 406 -0.29 -32.70 34.26
C ASP A 406 1.23 -32.42 34.26
N ALA A 407 1.67 -31.35 33.58
CA ALA A 407 3.09 -30.93 33.59
C ALA A 407 3.55 -30.45 34.98
N LYS A 408 2.72 -29.76 35.75
CA LYS A 408 3.00 -29.38 37.14
C LYS A 408 3.18 -30.59 38.05
N THR A 409 2.42 -31.67 37.83
CA THR A 409 2.60 -32.92 38.55
C THR A 409 4.01 -33.52 38.32
N ILE A 410 4.48 -33.49 37.06
CA ILE A 410 5.83 -33.91 36.69
C ILE A 410 6.91 -33.00 37.32
N ASP A 411 6.68 -31.67 37.39
CA ASP A 411 7.59 -30.75 38.05
C ASP A 411 7.64 -30.96 39.56
N ALA A 412 6.53 -31.33 40.18
CA ALA A 412 6.47 -31.71 41.58
C ALA A 412 7.27 -32.99 41.85
N GLU A 413 7.15 -34.02 40.99
CA GLU A 413 8.00 -35.24 41.03
C GLU A 413 9.47 -34.84 40.94
N ARG A 414 9.85 -33.97 40.02
CA ARG A 414 11.20 -33.46 39.87
C ARG A 414 11.71 -32.82 41.15
N THR A 415 10.89 -31.93 41.76
CA THR A 415 11.25 -31.19 42.96
C THR A 415 11.45 -32.14 44.15
N ALA A 416 10.58 -33.11 44.33
CA ALA A 416 10.71 -34.12 45.39
C ALA A 416 12.02 -34.95 45.24
N LYS A 417 12.27 -35.47 44.00
CA LYS A 417 13.51 -36.19 43.72
C LYS A 417 14.78 -35.36 43.88
N GLN A 418 14.71 -34.08 43.49
CA GLN A 418 15.81 -33.13 43.64
C GLN A 418 16.19 -32.96 45.12
N THR A 419 15.21 -32.81 45.99
CA THR A 419 15.45 -32.71 47.43
C THR A 419 16.11 -33.97 47.95
N VAL A 420 15.63 -35.14 47.57
CA VAL A 420 16.25 -36.44 47.97
C VAL A 420 17.68 -36.56 47.46
N PHE A 421 17.92 -36.24 46.17
CA PHE A 421 19.26 -36.36 45.58
C PHE A 421 20.26 -35.36 46.18
N ILE A 422 19.84 -34.18 46.47
CA ILE A 422 20.67 -33.17 47.16
C ILE A 422 21.05 -33.68 48.54
N GLN A 423 20.09 -34.23 49.30
CA GLN A 423 20.36 -34.76 50.64
C GLN A 423 21.29 -35.99 50.57
N GLN A 424 21.03 -36.94 49.70
CA GLN A 424 21.89 -38.15 49.50
C GLN A 424 23.30 -37.74 49.09
N THR A 425 23.46 -36.80 48.20
CA THR A 425 24.77 -36.31 47.76
C THR A 425 25.49 -35.58 48.88
N PHE A 426 24.77 -34.74 49.66
CA PHE A 426 25.32 -34.08 50.84
C PHE A 426 25.82 -35.13 51.84
N ASP A 427 25.04 -36.16 52.17
CA ASP A 427 25.41 -37.23 53.09
C ASP A 427 26.64 -38.01 52.62
N LYS A 428 26.78 -38.30 51.32
CA LYS A 428 27.99 -38.88 50.71
C LYS A 428 29.21 -37.96 50.88
N GLU A 429 29.05 -36.66 50.70
CA GLU A 429 30.15 -35.70 50.87
C GLU A 429 30.55 -35.55 52.35
N VAL A 430 29.58 -35.54 53.27
CA VAL A 430 29.84 -35.57 54.71
C VAL A 430 30.57 -36.81 55.14
N ALA A 431 30.24 -37.99 54.55
CA ALA A 431 30.96 -39.25 54.90
C ALA A 431 32.44 -39.23 54.54
N LYS A 432 32.89 -38.41 53.59
CA LYS A 432 34.27 -38.20 53.19
C LYS A 432 35.06 -37.35 54.18
N LEU A 433 34.39 -36.63 55.10
CA LEU A 433 35.05 -35.83 56.11
C LEU A 433 35.59 -36.64 57.30
N PRO A 434 36.63 -36.15 58.01
CA PRO A 434 36.98 -36.65 59.29
C PRO A 434 35.79 -36.72 60.27
N GLU A 435 35.78 -37.74 61.11
CA GLU A 435 34.59 -37.99 61.99
C GLU A 435 34.21 -36.79 62.84
N SER A 436 35.21 -36.06 63.33
CA SER A 436 35.07 -34.87 64.17
C SER A 436 34.37 -33.69 63.46
N LEU A 437 34.30 -33.67 62.13
CA LEU A 437 33.71 -32.63 61.31
C LEU A 437 32.31 -32.99 60.80
N ARG A 438 31.93 -34.26 60.80
CA ARG A 438 30.67 -34.72 60.20
C ARG A 438 29.41 -34.11 60.82
N GLN A 439 29.36 -34.08 62.14
CA GLN A 439 28.22 -33.46 62.84
C GLN A 439 28.19 -31.95 62.64
N LYS A 440 29.35 -31.28 62.68
CA LYS A 440 29.45 -29.82 62.46
C LYS A 440 28.97 -29.45 61.01
N ALA A 441 29.29 -30.28 60.01
CA ALA A 441 28.81 -30.07 58.65
C ALA A 441 27.27 -30.22 58.50
N ARG A 442 26.65 -31.21 59.19
CA ARG A 442 25.21 -31.37 59.30
C ARG A 442 24.52 -30.17 59.95
N ASP A 443 25.08 -29.64 61.02
CA ASP A 443 24.56 -28.50 61.74
C ASP A 443 24.69 -27.20 60.89
N ALA A 444 25.86 -27.01 60.24
CA ALA A 444 26.07 -25.88 59.35
C ALA A 444 25.09 -25.90 58.14
N ARG A 445 24.73 -27.10 57.66
CA ARG A 445 23.73 -27.23 56.56
C ARG A 445 22.32 -26.92 57.00
N LYS A 446 21.94 -27.32 58.22
CA LYS A 446 20.62 -27.06 58.80
C LYS A 446 20.42 -25.60 59.17
N THR A 447 21.54 -24.89 59.51
CA THR A 447 21.50 -23.48 59.91
C THR A 447 21.28 -22.59 58.68
N ASP A 448 20.27 -21.72 58.79
CA ASP A 448 20.04 -20.69 57.73
C ASP A 448 21.30 -19.88 57.46
N ALA A 449 21.60 -19.63 56.19
CA ALA A 449 22.83 -18.96 55.75
C ALA A 449 23.13 -17.64 56.50
N LYS A 450 22.08 -16.87 56.87
CA LYS A 450 22.19 -15.59 57.62
C LYS A 450 22.44 -15.77 59.11
N LYS A 451 22.25 -17.00 59.63
CA LYS A 451 22.36 -17.32 61.05
C LYS A 451 23.57 -18.24 61.33
N ARG A 452 24.40 -18.52 60.32
CA ARG A 452 25.60 -19.35 60.44
C ARG A 452 26.67 -18.66 61.28
N THR A 453 27.28 -19.43 62.16
CA THR A 453 28.48 -18.94 62.89
C THR A 453 29.67 -18.77 61.95
N PRO A 454 30.70 -17.97 62.32
CA PRO A 454 31.93 -17.88 61.52
C PRO A 454 32.56 -19.26 61.22
N GLU A 455 32.58 -20.20 62.24
CA GLU A 455 33.14 -21.56 62.09
C GLU A 455 32.32 -22.38 61.09
N GLN A 456 30.97 -22.26 61.10
CA GLN A 456 30.07 -22.90 60.16
C GLN A 456 30.32 -22.39 58.72
N THR A 457 30.48 -21.08 58.58
CA THR A 457 30.74 -20.43 57.30
C THR A 457 32.10 -20.85 56.74
N GLU A 458 33.14 -20.88 57.57
CA GLU A 458 34.49 -21.30 57.11
C GLU A 458 34.52 -22.79 56.81
N LEU A 459 33.86 -23.65 57.53
CA LEU A 459 33.73 -25.07 57.24
C LEU A 459 33.13 -25.32 55.82
N LEU A 460 32.04 -24.57 55.50
CA LEU A 460 31.42 -24.70 54.18
C LEU A 460 32.24 -24.06 53.06
N LYS A 461 33.06 -23.10 53.33
CA LYS A 461 34.02 -22.49 52.41
C LYS A 461 35.21 -23.39 52.15
N THR A 462 35.75 -24.03 53.16
CA THR A 462 36.87 -24.97 53.07
C THR A 462 36.45 -26.26 52.39
N HIS A 463 35.21 -26.67 52.53
CA HIS A 463 34.64 -27.85 51.91
C HIS A 463 33.46 -27.48 50.95
N PRO A 464 33.75 -26.94 49.77
CA PRO A 464 32.70 -26.47 48.86
C PRO A 464 31.71 -27.57 48.41
N SER A 465 32.14 -28.83 48.46
CA SER A 465 31.30 -29.99 48.13
C SER A 465 30.12 -30.17 49.10
N LEU A 466 30.16 -29.58 50.29
CA LEU A 466 29.04 -29.56 51.25
C LEU A 466 27.91 -28.59 50.81
N ASN A 467 28.19 -27.66 49.90
CA ASN A 467 27.21 -26.73 49.39
C ASN A 467 26.43 -27.29 48.19
N VAL A 468 26.08 -28.57 48.24
CA VAL A 468 25.27 -29.18 47.19
C VAL A 468 23.94 -28.48 47.08
N SER A 469 23.63 -28.01 45.90
CA SER A 469 22.38 -27.30 45.56
C SER A 469 21.83 -27.84 44.21
N ALA A 470 20.63 -27.40 43.83
CA ALA A 470 20.07 -27.76 42.52
C ALA A 470 21.02 -27.41 41.35
N GLY A 471 21.73 -26.26 41.45
CA GLY A 471 22.64 -25.79 40.41
C GLY A 471 24.03 -26.47 40.40
N SER A 472 24.44 -27.08 41.53
CA SER A 472 25.77 -27.72 41.65
C SER A 472 25.72 -29.24 41.70
N LEU A 473 24.53 -29.85 41.76
CA LEU A 473 24.36 -31.32 41.87
C LEU A 473 25.11 -32.08 40.79
N TYR A 474 25.17 -31.55 39.55
CA TYR A 474 25.86 -32.20 38.41
C TYR A 474 27.37 -32.39 38.63
N LEU A 475 27.96 -31.55 39.46
CA LEU A 475 29.41 -31.67 39.81
C LEU A 475 29.69 -32.87 40.71
N TYR A 476 28.72 -33.31 41.52
CA TYR A 476 28.89 -34.32 42.56
C TYR A 476 28.17 -35.62 42.27
N ASP A 477 27.05 -35.57 41.58
CA ASP A 477 26.23 -36.70 41.14
C ASP A 477 25.62 -36.46 39.76
N SER A 478 26.37 -36.76 38.71
CA SER A 478 25.95 -36.58 37.31
C SER A 478 24.76 -37.49 36.94
N LYS A 479 24.65 -38.68 37.58
CA LYS A 479 23.51 -39.60 37.33
C LYS A 479 22.21 -39.00 37.85
N ALA A 480 22.21 -38.50 39.07
CA ALA A 480 21.07 -37.79 39.66
C ALA A 480 20.67 -36.57 38.85
N ALA A 481 21.65 -35.75 38.43
CA ALA A 481 21.41 -34.58 37.56
C ALA A 481 20.79 -34.98 36.22
N ASN A 482 21.22 -36.06 35.59
CA ASN A 482 20.65 -36.56 34.34
C ASN A 482 19.19 -37.06 34.51
N VAL A 483 18.88 -37.72 35.64
CA VAL A 483 17.50 -38.10 35.97
C VAL A 483 16.60 -36.85 36.08
N LEU A 484 17.04 -35.82 36.80
CA LEU A 484 16.30 -34.56 36.95
C LEU A 484 16.13 -33.85 35.60
N LYS A 485 17.15 -33.86 34.74
CA LYS A 485 17.07 -33.34 33.37
C LYS A 485 16.05 -34.10 32.51
N ALA A 486 16.02 -35.43 32.62
CA ALA A 486 15.01 -36.24 31.88
C ALA A 486 13.58 -35.93 32.34
N ILE A 487 13.34 -35.77 33.65
CA ILE A 487 12.02 -35.38 34.16
C ILE A 487 11.63 -33.97 33.70
N ALA A 488 12.54 -33.01 33.75
CA ALA A 488 12.31 -31.67 33.22
C ALA A 488 11.96 -31.67 31.73
N LYS A 489 12.64 -32.54 30.95
CA LYS A 489 12.35 -32.70 29.53
C LYS A 489 10.94 -33.26 29.31
N ARG A 490 10.50 -34.28 30.09
CA ARG A 490 9.12 -34.81 30.02
C ARG A 490 8.08 -33.70 30.25
N ALA A 491 8.27 -32.86 31.26
CA ALA A 491 7.36 -31.73 31.52
C ALA A 491 7.35 -30.71 30.36
N ALA A 492 8.52 -30.40 29.79
CA ALA A 492 8.66 -29.52 28.64
C ALA A 492 8.00 -30.11 27.38
N ASP A 493 8.26 -31.38 27.07
CA ASP A 493 7.66 -32.08 25.93
C ASP A 493 6.12 -32.11 26.05
N LEU A 494 5.59 -32.36 27.27
CA LEU A 494 4.15 -32.31 27.50
C LEU A 494 3.58 -30.90 27.29
N ARG A 495 4.25 -29.83 27.77
CA ARG A 495 3.84 -28.45 27.51
C ARG A 495 3.89 -28.07 26.03
N ALA A 496 4.81 -28.67 25.27
CA ALA A 496 4.89 -28.47 23.82
C ALA A 496 3.68 -29.06 23.06
N THR A 497 2.89 -29.94 23.66
CA THR A 497 1.65 -30.47 23.08
C THR A 497 0.43 -29.54 23.28
N LYS A 498 0.57 -28.40 24.00
CA LYS A 498 -0.52 -27.45 24.13
C LYS A 498 -0.92 -26.93 22.76
N PRO A 499 -2.24 -26.72 22.52
CA PRO A 499 -2.68 -26.03 21.32
C PRO A 499 -1.91 -24.72 21.12
N SER A 500 -1.47 -24.43 19.91
CA SER A 500 -0.76 -23.20 19.62
C SER A 500 -1.70 -22.00 19.73
N GLN A 501 -1.32 -21.01 20.54
CA GLN A 501 -2.10 -19.78 20.68
C GLN A 501 -1.80 -18.83 19.52
N SER A 502 -2.84 -18.44 18.79
CA SER A 502 -2.79 -17.46 17.74
C SER A 502 -3.74 -16.29 18.03
N PHE A 503 -3.48 -15.16 17.39
CA PHE A 503 -4.21 -13.92 17.62
C PHE A 503 -4.57 -13.25 16.31
N ILE A 504 -5.57 -12.36 16.35
CA ILE A 504 -5.85 -11.36 15.33
C ILE A 504 -5.56 -9.97 15.88
N ARG A 505 -5.07 -9.06 15.05
CA ARG A 505 -4.88 -7.64 15.39
C ARG A 505 -6.15 -6.90 15.05
N VAL A 506 -6.73 -6.20 16.00
CA VAL A 506 -8.07 -5.61 15.89
C VAL A 506 -8.12 -4.16 16.36
N LEU A 507 -9.12 -3.42 15.90
CA LEU A 507 -9.63 -2.23 16.56
C LEU A 507 -10.95 -2.60 17.24
N THR A 508 -11.13 -2.28 18.51
CA THR A 508 -12.38 -2.49 19.27
C THR A 508 -12.65 -1.31 20.17
N GLU A 509 -13.93 -1.02 20.39
CA GLU A 509 -14.37 -0.11 21.45
C GLU A 509 -14.42 -0.81 22.81
N ASP A 510 -14.18 -0.08 23.90
CA ASP A 510 -14.18 -0.65 25.25
C ASP A 510 -15.59 -0.64 25.91
N GLY A 511 -16.64 -0.17 25.21
CA GLY A 511 -18.03 -0.15 25.67
C GLY A 511 -18.33 0.72 26.93
N GLN A 512 -17.33 1.50 27.40
CA GLN A 512 -17.47 2.38 28.56
C GLN A 512 -17.60 3.85 28.13
N ALA A 513 -17.56 4.82 29.02
CA ALA A 513 -17.86 6.21 28.76
C ALA A 513 -17.44 6.75 27.39
N VAL A 514 -18.40 7.28 26.66
CA VAL A 514 -18.24 7.86 25.32
C VAL A 514 -17.35 9.10 25.43
N PRO A 515 -16.22 9.20 24.72
CA PRO A 515 -15.37 10.38 24.76
C PRO A 515 -16.06 11.57 24.10
N VAL A 516 -15.87 12.75 24.69
CA VAL A 516 -16.25 14.04 24.12
C VAL A 516 -15.09 14.54 23.29
N THR A 517 -15.31 14.70 22.00
CA THR A 517 -14.31 15.23 21.07
C THR A 517 -14.34 16.74 21.05
N LYS A 518 -13.18 17.38 21.06
CA LYS A 518 -13.02 18.84 21.04
C LYS A 518 -12.16 19.26 19.84
N VAL A 519 -12.43 20.43 19.32
CA VAL A 519 -11.53 21.09 18.36
C VAL A 519 -10.26 21.51 19.10
N PHE A 520 -9.09 21.27 18.52
CA PHE A 520 -7.81 21.67 19.10
C PHE A 520 -7.27 22.91 18.38
N PHE A 521 -6.91 23.93 19.18
CA PHE A 521 -6.29 25.12 18.63
C PHE A 521 -4.97 24.77 17.92
N ARG A 522 -4.87 25.07 16.62
CA ARG A 522 -3.73 24.71 15.76
C ARG A 522 -3.33 23.24 15.81
N GLY A 523 -4.30 22.36 16.07
CA GLY A 523 -4.06 20.91 16.14
C GLY A 523 -3.39 20.42 17.43
N ASP A 524 -3.10 21.33 18.39
CA ASP A 524 -2.48 20.98 19.68
C ASP A 524 -3.52 20.40 20.66
N ILE A 525 -3.41 19.11 20.94
CA ILE A 525 -4.32 18.39 21.85
C ILE A 525 -4.34 18.96 23.27
N ASN A 526 -3.32 19.71 23.68
CA ASN A 526 -3.26 20.38 25.00
C ASN A 526 -4.02 21.71 25.02
N GLN A 527 -4.54 22.18 23.87
CA GLN A 527 -5.30 23.40 23.73
C GLN A 527 -6.72 23.13 23.18
N PRO A 528 -7.57 22.38 23.94
CA PRO A 528 -8.92 22.07 23.50
C PRO A 528 -9.82 23.32 23.48
N ARG A 529 -10.73 23.36 22.50
CA ARG A 529 -11.74 24.41 22.28
C ARG A 529 -13.14 23.79 22.34
N ASP A 530 -14.00 24.19 21.43
CA ASP A 530 -15.42 23.79 21.36
C ASP A 530 -15.58 22.28 21.19
N GLU A 531 -16.63 21.72 21.79
CA GLU A 531 -17.03 20.32 21.63
C GLU A 531 -17.69 20.11 20.28
N VAL A 532 -17.52 18.92 19.71
CA VAL A 532 -18.12 18.54 18.44
C VAL A 532 -18.75 17.15 18.49
N ASP A 533 -19.86 17.01 17.81
CA ASP A 533 -20.52 15.73 17.57
C ASP A 533 -19.95 15.01 16.33
N PRO A 534 -20.05 13.67 16.27
CA PRO A 534 -19.62 12.92 15.09
C PRO A 534 -20.47 13.30 13.87
N SER A 535 -19.82 13.56 12.74
CA SER A 535 -20.49 13.86 11.47
C SER A 535 -19.55 13.63 10.30
N ASP A 536 -20.13 13.49 9.11
CA ASP A 536 -19.39 13.54 7.85
C ASP A 536 -19.05 15.01 7.48
N LEU A 537 -18.38 15.20 6.33
CA LEU A 537 -18.00 16.54 5.84
C LEU A 537 -19.23 17.40 5.56
N SER A 538 -19.24 18.62 6.11
CA SER A 538 -20.37 19.56 5.98
C SER A 538 -20.69 19.93 4.54
N ILE A 539 -19.70 19.97 3.63
CA ILE A 539 -19.92 20.26 2.21
C ILE A 539 -20.84 19.21 1.56
N LEU A 540 -20.76 17.95 1.97
CA LEU A 540 -21.61 16.88 1.43
C LEU A 540 -23.06 17.06 1.82
N ALA A 541 -23.35 17.51 3.03
CA ALA A 541 -24.74 17.84 3.47
C ALA A 541 -25.34 18.98 2.63
N VAL A 542 -24.52 19.99 2.31
CA VAL A 542 -24.98 21.14 1.51
C VAL A 542 -25.23 20.78 0.04
N THR A 543 -24.44 19.86 -0.52
CA THR A 543 -24.53 19.48 -1.94
C THR A 543 -25.54 18.37 -2.22
N THR A 544 -25.84 17.54 -1.22
CA THR A 544 -26.74 16.39 -1.37
C THR A 544 -28.12 16.60 -0.73
N ASP A 545 -28.36 17.73 -0.07
CA ASP A 545 -29.55 18.04 0.75
C ASP A 545 -29.80 16.97 1.86
N ALA A 546 -28.73 16.25 2.23
CA ALA A 546 -28.77 15.19 3.23
C ALA A 546 -28.06 15.63 4.51
N THR A 547 -28.82 15.95 5.54
CA THR A 547 -28.26 16.08 6.90
C THR A 547 -27.87 14.70 7.41
N VAL A 548 -26.57 14.50 7.65
CA VAL A 548 -26.06 13.23 8.15
C VAL A 548 -25.91 13.33 9.66
N GLU A 549 -26.97 12.98 10.39
CA GLU A 549 -26.88 12.80 11.83
C GLU A 549 -26.32 11.39 12.12
N LEU A 550 -25.15 11.34 12.70
CA LEU A 550 -24.58 10.10 13.22
C LEU A 550 -24.94 9.94 14.71
N PRO A 551 -25.16 8.71 15.20
CA PRO A 551 -25.45 8.50 16.60
C PRO A 551 -24.30 8.98 17.49
N LYS A 552 -24.61 9.68 18.58
CA LYS A 552 -23.63 9.98 19.63
C LYS A 552 -23.27 8.74 20.42
N ASN A 553 -24.28 7.89 20.68
CA ASN A 553 -24.14 6.59 21.31
C ASN A 553 -25.38 5.75 20.98
N ASP A 554 -25.22 4.69 20.20
CA ASP A 554 -26.28 3.72 19.91
C ASP A 554 -26.36 2.69 21.05
N THR A 555 -27.40 2.75 21.84
CA THR A 555 -27.58 1.83 22.97
C THR A 555 -28.07 0.43 22.58
N ALA A 556 -28.42 0.23 21.30
CA ALA A 556 -28.86 -1.07 20.80
C ALA A 556 -27.70 -2.04 20.47
N ILE A 557 -26.49 -1.53 20.41
CA ILE A 557 -25.29 -2.32 20.14
C ILE A 557 -24.22 -2.10 21.22
N PRO A 558 -23.26 -3.00 21.38
CA PRO A 558 -22.26 -2.92 22.46
C PRO A 558 -21.16 -1.88 22.24
N SER A 559 -21.27 -1.03 21.24
CA SER A 559 -20.38 0.07 20.88
C SER A 559 -21.17 1.37 20.76
N THR A 560 -20.49 2.48 20.42
CA THR A 560 -21.18 3.75 20.13
C THR A 560 -21.99 3.73 18.81
N GLY A 561 -21.75 2.78 17.92
CA GLY A 561 -22.39 2.70 16.60
C GLY A 561 -21.95 3.77 15.61
N ARG A 562 -21.03 4.66 15.98
CA ARG A 562 -20.60 5.80 15.16
C ARG A 562 -19.96 5.36 13.83
N ARG A 563 -19.02 4.42 13.90
CA ARG A 563 -18.30 3.91 12.73
C ARG A 563 -19.25 3.10 11.81
N LEU A 564 -20.13 2.29 12.41
CA LEU A 564 -21.09 1.49 11.66
C LEU A 564 -22.10 2.37 10.89
N ALA A 565 -22.64 3.40 11.56
CA ALA A 565 -23.57 4.35 10.94
C ALA A 565 -22.88 5.11 9.78
N TRP A 566 -21.67 5.61 10.00
CA TRP A 566 -20.89 6.28 8.96
C TRP A 566 -20.54 5.35 7.81
N ALA A 567 -20.07 4.14 8.07
CA ALA A 567 -19.73 3.15 7.05
C ALA A 567 -20.94 2.80 6.16
N ARG A 568 -22.12 2.65 6.76
CA ARG A 568 -23.38 2.45 6.01
C ARG A 568 -23.70 3.63 5.13
N ARG A 569 -23.52 4.86 5.63
CA ARG A 569 -23.73 6.09 4.86
C ARG A 569 -22.76 6.20 3.69
N LEU A 570 -21.49 5.86 3.87
CA LEU A 570 -20.50 5.82 2.79
C LEU A 570 -20.88 4.85 1.67
N THR A 571 -21.62 3.81 1.99
CA THR A 571 -21.88 2.66 1.12
C THR A 571 -23.34 2.52 0.69
N ASP A 572 -24.20 3.51 0.95
CA ASP A 572 -25.60 3.55 0.54
C ASP A 572 -25.82 3.80 -0.95
N GLY A 573 -24.75 4.07 -1.70
CA GLY A 573 -24.78 4.39 -3.12
C GLY A 573 -25.08 5.86 -3.44
N GLN A 574 -25.34 6.69 -2.42
CA GLN A 574 -25.61 8.13 -2.60
C GLN A 574 -24.37 8.99 -2.34
N HIS A 575 -23.35 8.44 -1.65
CA HIS A 575 -22.14 9.17 -1.31
C HIS A 575 -21.34 9.52 -2.58
N PRO A 576 -21.04 10.82 -2.86
CA PRO A 576 -20.49 11.25 -4.15
C PRO A 576 -19.07 10.77 -4.44
N LEU A 577 -18.31 10.42 -3.43
CA LEU A 577 -16.87 10.09 -3.57
C LEU A 577 -16.59 8.60 -3.67
N VAL A 578 -17.18 7.78 -2.80
CA VAL A 578 -16.73 6.39 -2.57
C VAL A 578 -16.69 5.55 -3.84
N ALA A 579 -17.78 5.53 -4.61
CA ALA A 579 -17.84 4.76 -5.86
C ALA A 579 -16.89 5.34 -6.94
N ARG A 580 -16.79 6.68 -7.05
CA ARG A 580 -15.85 7.33 -7.98
C ARG A 580 -14.39 6.98 -7.66
N VAL A 581 -14.02 6.99 -6.40
CA VAL A 581 -12.64 6.73 -5.96
C VAL A 581 -12.20 5.32 -6.30
N ILE A 582 -13.00 4.30 -5.96
CA ILE A 582 -12.62 2.91 -6.27
C ILE A 582 -12.62 2.62 -7.77
N VAL A 583 -13.61 3.09 -8.49
CA VAL A 583 -13.70 2.95 -9.95
C VAL A 583 -12.50 3.62 -10.64
N ASN A 584 -12.15 4.82 -10.24
CA ASN A 584 -10.98 5.54 -10.76
C ASN A 584 -9.67 4.80 -10.47
N ARG A 585 -9.55 4.17 -9.30
CA ARG A 585 -8.37 3.38 -8.92
C ARG A 585 -8.26 2.10 -9.73
N VAL A 586 -9.38 1.37 -9.93
CA VAL A 586 -9.41 0.19 -10.81
C VAL A 586 -9.07 0.58 -12.24
N TRP A 587 -9.63 1.68 -12.74
CA TRP A 587 -9.28 2.23 -14.05
C TRP A 587 -7.77 2.52 -14.17
N MET A 588 -7.19 3.20 -13.18
CA MET A 588 -5.75 3.53 -13.16
C MET A 588 -4.87 2.29 -13.29
N HIS A 589 -5.21 1.22 -12.61
CA HIS A 589 -4.40 -0.02 -12.67
C HIS A 589 -4.49 -0.73 -14.02
N HIS A 590 -5.61 -0.61 -14.75
CA HIS A 590 -5.73 -1.16 -16.09
C HIS A 590 -5.13 -0.25 -17.17
N PHE A 591 -5.34 1.06 -17.09
CA PHE A 591 -4.97 2.01 -18.15
C PHE A 591 -3.70 2.81 -17.86
N GLY A 592 -3.06 2.58 -16.70
CA GLY A 592 -1.83 3.25 -16.28
C GLY A 592 -2.02 4.65 -15.68
N ARG A 593 -3.16 5.30 -15.92
CA ARG A 593 -3.53 6.60 -15.36
C ARG A 593 -5.01 6.61 -15.01
N GLY A 594 -5.39 7.22 -13.89
CA GLY A 594 -6.79 7.42 -13.51
C GLY A 594 -7.52 8.36 -14.47
N LEU A 595 -8.83 8.20 -14.61
CA LEU A 595 -9.67 9.21 -15.25
C LEU A 595 -9.50 10.56 -14.55
N ALA A 596 -9.49 10.56 -13.20
CA ALA A 596 -8.93 11.60 -12.35
C ALA A 596 -7.50 11.18 -11.97
N PRO A 597 -6.47 11.87 -12.46
CA PRO A 597 -5.07 11.43 -12.33
C PRO A 597 -4.51 11.39 -10.91
N THR A 598 -5.16 12.04 -9.96
CA THR A 598 -4.78 12.09 -8.53
C THR A 598 -5.73 11.26 -7.68
N PRO A 599 -5.59 9.93 -7.58
CA PRO A 599 -6.59 9.03 -6.98
C PRO A 599 -6.75 9.18 -5.46
N GLY A 600 -5.83 9.85 -4.78
CA GLY A 600 -5.90 10.17 -3.34
C GLY A 600 -6.31 11.61 -3.06
N ASP A 601 -6.53 12.43 -4.12
CA ASP A 601 -6.91 13.83 -4.00
C ASP A 601 -7.85 14.23 -5.16
N PHE A 602 -9.14 14.20 -4.89
CA PHE A 602 -10.21 14.68 -5.77
C PHE A 602 -10.57 16.14 -5.47
N GLY A 603 -9.87 16.75 -4.50
CA GLY A 603 -10.06 18.15 -4.12
C GLY A 603 -9.53 19.15 -5.14
N SER A 604 -9.44 20.38 -4.71
CA SER A 604 -9.10 21.54 -5.57
C SER A 604 -7.67 21.49 -6.11
N LEU A 605 -6.73 20.83 -5.42
CA LEU A 605 -5.36 20.57 -5.89
C LEU A 605 -5.27 19.36 -6.80
N GLY A 606 -6.25 18.50 -6.75
CA GLY A 606 -6.35 17.32 -7.61
C GLY A 606 -6.59 17.69 -9.07
N ILE A 607 -6.19 16.81 -9.96
CA ILE A 607 -6.41 16.98 -11.41
C ILE A 607 -7.82 16.50 -11.76
N ARG A 608 -8.59 17.38 -12.38
CA ARG A 608 -9.97 17.06 -12.83
C ARG A 608 -9.99 15.85 -13.78
N PRO A 609 -11.06 15.04 -13.75
CA PRO A 609 -11.18 13.88 -14.62
C PRO A 609 -11.18 14.27 -16.10
N THR A 610 -10.46 13.49 -16.92
CA THR A 610 -10.43 13.69 -18.38
C THR A 610 -11.79 13.36 -19.02
N HIS A 611 -12.51 12.39 -18.45
CA HIS A 611 -13.83 11.92 -18.90
C HIS A 611 -14.80 11.89 -17.71
N PRO A 612 -15.29 13.03 -17.22
CA PRO A 612 -16.13 13.08 -16.02
C PRO A 612 -17.43 12.28 -16.15
N GLN A 613 -18.08 12.34 -17.31
CA GLN A 613 -19.29 11.54 -17.55
C GLN A 613 -19.02 10.04 -17.55
N LEU A 614 -17.88 9.58 -18.09
CA LEU A 614 -17.48 8.18 -18.02
C LEU A 614 -17.25 7.74 -16.58
N LEU A 615 -16.59 8.58 -15.77
CA LEU A 615 -16.36 8.29 -14.35
C LEU A 615 -17.68 8.11 -13.59
N ASP A 616 -18.62 9.00 -13.78
CA ASP A 616 -19.95 8.94 -13.16
C ASP A 616 -20.79 7.76 -13.66
N TRP A 617 -20.71 7.47 -14.96
CA TRP A 617 -21.39 6.32 -15.54
C TRP A 617 -20.84 5.00 -14.96
N LEU A 618 -19.52 4.86 -14.90
CA LEU A 618 -18.86 3.68 -14.31
C LEU A 618 -19.17 3.55 -12.81
N ALA A 619 -19.18 4.65 -12.05
CA ALA A 619 -19.54 4.65 -10.64
C ALA A 619 -20.99 4.18 -10.42
N THR A 620 -21.94 4.65 -11.23
CA THR A 620 -23.33 4.19 -11.17
C THR A 620 -23.50 2.74 -11.63
N GLU A 621 -22.73 2.30 -12.63
CA GLU A 621 -22.75 0.91 -13.09
C GLU A 621 -22.18 -0.03 -12.01
N PHE A 622 -21.11 0.37 -11.35
CA PHE A 622 -20.50 -0.40 -10.25
C PHE A 622 -21.46 -0.60 -9.07
N THR A 623 -22.15 0.47 -8.64
CA THR A 623 -23.14 0.36 -7.55
C THR A 623 -24.34 -0.50 -7.95
N ARG A 624 -24.82 -0.39 -9.19
CA ARG A 624 -25.94 -1.18 -9.74
C ARG A 624 -25.60 -2.66 -9.88
N ASN A 625 -24.35 -3.00 -10.14
CA ASN A 625 -23.84 -4.37 -10.21
C ASN A 625 -23.37 -4.89 -8.85
N ASN A 626 -24.07 -4.53 -7.78
CA ASN A 626 -23.84 -4.98 -6.42
C ASN A 626 -22.41 -4.74 -5.93
N TRP A 627 -21.79 -3.63 -6.33
CA TRP A 627 -20.44 -3.26 -5.92
C TRP A 627 -19.38 -4.34 -6.22
N SER A 628 -19.58 -5.19 -7.25
CA SER A 628 -18.70 -6.26 -7.65
C SER A 628 -17.48 -5.74 -8.42
N LEU A 629 -16.29 -5.98 -7.88
CA LEU A 629 -15.04 -5.65 -8.57
C LEU A 629 -14.84 -6.51 -9.82
N LYS A 630 -15.20 -7.80 -9.76
CA LYS A 630 -15.04 -8.69 -10.91
C LYS A 630 -15.95 -8.29 -12.08
N GLN A 631 -17.16 -7.79 -11.80
CA GLN A 631 -18.03 -7.22 -12.84
C GLN A 631 -17.42 -5.95 -13.45
N LEU A 632 -16.83 -5.08 -12.62
CA LEU A 632 -16.13 -3.90 -13.12
C LEU A 632 -14.96 -4.28 -14.02
N HIS A 633 -14.15 -5.26 -13.64
CA HIS A 633 -13.06 -5.76 -14.48
C HIS A 633 -13.55 -6.30 -15.83
N ARG A 634 -14.63 -7.11 -15.84
CA ARG A 634 -15.25 -7.57 -17.08
C ARG A 634 -15.61 -6.41 -17.99
N LEU A 635 -16.31 -5.44 -17.44
CA LEU A 635 -16.76 -4.27 -18.19
C LEU A 635 -15.59 -3.51 -18.82
N LEU A 636 -14.54 -3.25 -18.04
CA LEU A 636 -13.35 -2.54 -18.52
C LEU A 636 -12.61 -3.35 -19.60
N MET A 637 -12.29 -4.62 -19.30
CA MET A 637 -11.42 -5.43 -20.13
C MET A 637 -12.07 -5.94 -21.43
N THR A 638 -13.40 -6.02 -21.49
CA THR A 638 -14.13 -6.38 -22.71
C THR A 638 -14.36 -5.21 -23.67
N SER A 639 -14.04 -3.97 -23.24
CA SER A 639 -14.17 -2.77 -24.07
C SER A 639 -13.20 -2.75 -25.26
N ALA A 640 -13.56 -2.03 -26.31
CA ALA A 640 -12.65 -1.70 -27.39
C ALA A 640 -11.49 -0.83 -26.88
N THR A 641 -11.77 0.07 -25.96
CA THR A 641 -10.80 0.96 -25.32
C THR A 641 -9.62 0.18 -24.68
N TYR A 642 -9.91 -0.90 -23.92
CA TYR A 642 -8.86 -1.73 -23.30
C TYR A 642 -8.07 -2.55 -24.33
N ARG A 643 -8.73 -2.96 -25.42
CA ARG A 643 -8.16 -3.86 -26.41
C ARG A 643 -7.27 -3.15 -27.44
N GLN A 644 -7.14 -1.84 -27.40
CA GLN A 644 -6.26 -1.08 -28.30
C GLN A 644 -4.79 -1.47 -28.12
N PRO A 645 -3.95 -1.34 -29.17
CA PRO A 645 -2.50 -1.43 -29.04
C PRO A 645 -1.91 -0.20 -28.34
N THR A 646 -0.67 -0.27 -27.91
CA THR A 646 0.08 0.87 -27.38
C THR A 646 0.57 1.82 -28.47
N THR A 647 0.69 1.33 -29.70
CA THR A 647 1.02 2.14 -30.88
C THR A 647 -0.20 2.88 -31.40
N ALA A 648 -0.01 4.10 -31.83
CA ALA A 648 -1.04 4.91 -32.45
C ALA A 648 -0.51 5.60 -33.72
N ALA A 649 -1.43 6.13 -34.55
CA ALA A 649 -1.06 6.97 -35.67
C ALA A 649 -0.24 8.19 -35.18
N LEU A 650 0.78 8.58 -35.95
CA LEU A 650 1.67 9.70 -35.61
C LEU A 650 0.91 10.99 -35.29
N ALA A 651 -0.18 11.28 -36.01
CA ALA A 651 -1.00 12.46 -35.78
C ALA A 651 -1.66 12.44 -34.39
N LEU A 652 -2.18 11.30 -33.94
CA LEU A 652 -2.75 11.16 -32.60
C LEU A 652 -1.68 11.25 -31.52
N HIS A 653 -0.52 10.63 -31.75
CA HIS A 653 0.59 10.70 -30.81
C HIS A 653 1.10 12.14 -30.63
N ALA A 654 1.18 12.91 -31.72
CA ALA A 654 1.62 14.31 -31.69
C ALA A 654 0.58 15.23 -31.02
N SER A 655 -0.73 14.98 -31.21
CA SER A 655 -1.80 15.81 -30.65
C SER A 655 -2.14 15.47 -29.20
N ASP A 656 -1.94 14.23 -28.78
CA ASP A 656 -2.22 13.71 -27.43
C ASP A 656 -1.07 12.84 -26.89
N PRO A 657 0.10 13.45 -26.62
CA PRO A 657 1.27 12.73 -26.12
C PRO A 657 0.98 12.00 -24.79
N ASP A 658 0.17 12.60 -23.91
CA ASP A 658 -0.21 12.09 -22.60
C ASP A 658 -1.35 11.06 -22.63
N ASN A 659 -1.86 10.69 -23.80
CA ASN A 659 -3.00 9.79 -23.97
C ASN A 659 -4.23 10.17 -23.15
N ARG A 660 -4.54 11.44 -23.09
CA ARG A 660 -5.70 11.98 -22.34
C ARG A 660 -7.03 11.68 -23.02
N LEU A 661 -7.01 11.44 -24.35
CA LEU A 661 -8.16 11.03 -25.15
C LEU A 661 -8.42 9.52 -25.12
N LEU A 662 -7.49 8.73 -24.58
CA LEU A 662 -7.57 7.26 -24.54
C LEU A 662 -7.63 6.60 -25.93
N GLY A 663 -6.95 7.18 -26.93
CA GLY A 663 -6.92 6.70 -28.31
C GLY A 663 -5.91 5.55 -28.56
N ARG A 664 -5.19 5.14 -27.52
CA ARG A 664 -4.30 3.99 -27.49
C ARG A 664 -4.24 3.39 -26.08
N MET A 665 -3.69 2.19 -25.95
CA MET A 665 -3.31 1.67 -24.61
C MET A 665 -2.00 2.31 -24.15
N SER A 666 -1.80 2.45 -22.83
CA SER A 666 -0.55 2.96 -22.28
C SER A 666 0.47 1.84 -22.15
N LEU A 667 1.69 2.05 -22.63
CA LEU A 667 2.83 1.21 -22.32
C LEU A 667 3.18 1.37 -20.83
N ARG A 668 3.26 0.28 -20.08
CA ARG A 668 3.48 0.31 -18.63
C ARG A 668 4.64 -0.61 -18.25
N ARG A 669 5.53 -0.11 -17.37
CA ARG A 669 6.51 -0.98 -16.73
C ARG A 669 5.80 -1.87 -15.70
N LEU A 670 6.23 -3.13 -15.56
CA LEU A 670 5.82 -4.00 -14.45
C LEU A 670 6.15 -3.33 -13.11
N ASP A 671 5.25 -3.42 -12.14
CA ASP A 671 5.57 -3.05 -10.77
C ASP A 671 6.56 -4.04 -10.13
N ALA A 672 7.20 -3.62 -9.06
CA ALA A 672 8.27 -4.36 -8.39
C ALA A 672 7.89 -5.82 -8.06
N GLU A 673 6.67 -6.03 -7.52
CA GLU A 673 6.20 -7.36 -7.15
C GLU A 673 5.94 -8.23 -8.38
N SER A 674 5.27 -7.68 -9.40
CA SER A 674 5.01 -8.43 -10.64
C SER A 674 6.30 -8.75 -11.39
N LEU A 675 7.29 -7.87 -11.37
CA LEU A 675 8.60 -8.12 -11.98
C LEU A 675 9.32 -9.28 -11.29
N ARG A 676 9.46 -9.23 -9.96
CA ARG A 676 10.10 -10.33 -9.22
C ARG A 676 9.34 -11.64 -9.41
N ASP A 677 8.02 -11.61 -9.34
CA ASP A 677 7.18 -12.80 -9.51
C ASP A 677 7.25 -13.35 -10.93
N ALA A 678 7.37 -12.49 -11.97
CA ALA A 678 7.58 -12.89 -13.35
C ALA A 678 8.93 -13.58 -13.53
N VAL A 679 10.01 -13.06 -12.93
CA VAL A 679 11.34 -13.71 -12.95
C VAL A 679 11.26 -15.12 -12.35
N LEU A 680 10.60 -15.28 -11.18
CA LEU A 680 10.41 -16.58 -10.54
C LEU A 680 9.53 -17.53 -11.38
N ALA A 681 8.47 -17.02 -11.99
CA ALA A 681 7.58 -17.82 -12.84
C ALA A 681 8.29 -18.30 -14.10
N THR A 682 9.06 -17.42 -14.74
CA THR A 682 9.81 -17.72 -15.98
C THR A 682 10.93 -18.72 -15.71
N SER A 683 11.65 -18.58 -14.61
CA SER A 683 12.71 -19.53 -14.19
C SER A 683 12.18 -20.87 -13.66
N GLY A 684 10.87 -21.02 -13.48
CA GLY A 684 10.26 -22.22 -12.88
C GLY A 684 10.43 -22.34 -11.35
N SER A 685 10.90 -21.25 -10.70
CA SER A 685 11.19 -21.26 -9.25
C SER A 685 9.97 -20.88 -8.39
N LEU A 686 8.93 -20.30 -8.96
CA LEU A 686 7.79 -19.76 -8.22
C LEU A 686 7.05 -20.87 -7.45
N ILE A 687 6.92 -20.69 -6.13
CA ILE A 687 6.17 -21.61 -5.26
C ILE A 687 4.74 -21.09 -5.06
N PRO A 688 3.71 -21.91 -5.29
CA PRO A 688 2.31 -21.51 -5.24
C PRO A 688 1.72 -21.43 -3.82
N THR A 689 2.52 -21.57 -2.76
CA THR A 689 2.05 -21.53 -1.37
C THR A 689 1.46 -20.17 -1.04
N ARG A 690 0.21 -20.15 -0.59
CA ARG A 690 -0.55 -18.95 -0.25
C ARG A 690 -0.81 -18.87 1.26
N ASN A 691 -1.20 -17.67 1.72
CA ASN A 691 -1.61 -17.33 3.08
C ASN A 691 -0.52 -17.58 4.15
N GLY A 692 -0.80 -17.17 5.37
CA GLY A 692 0.04 -17.40 6.52
C GLY A 692 1.12 -16.33 6.77
N PRO A 693 2.01 -16.58 7.72
CA PRO A 693 3.03 -15.62 8.12
C PRO A 693 3.90 -15.12 6.96
N PRO A 694 4.37 -13.88 7.00
CA PRO A 694 5.18 -13.31 5.94
C PRO A 694 6.55 -14.00 5.87
N VAL A 695 7.10 -14.03 4.65
CA VAL A 695 8.48 -14.46 4.40
C VAL A 695 9.42 -13.39 4.97
N PRO A 696 10.29 -13.71 5.92
CA PRO A 696 11.09 -12.72 6.62
C PRO A 696 12.18 -12.11 5.75
N VAL A 697 12.59 -10.88 6.11
CA VAL A 697 13.70 -10.16 5.52
C VAL A 697 14.80 -9.90 6.56
N MET A 698 16.06 -9.87 6.13
CA MET A 698 17.23 -9.63 6.97
C MET A 698 18.25 -8.75 6.25
N ALA A 699 19.14 -8.11 7.01
CA ALA A 699 20.28 -7.43 6.42
C ALA A 699 21.34 -8.43 5.95
N ASP A 700 21.88 -8.24 4.76
CA ASP A 700 23.05 -8.99 4.26
C ASP A 700 24.37 -8.42 4.83
N ARG A 701 25.50 -8.88 4.31
CA ARG A 701 26.84 -8.47 4.77
C ARG A 701 27.17 -7.00 4.48
N VAL A 702 26.51 -6.38 3.52
CA VAL A 702 26.71 -4.99 3.12
C VAL A 702 25.57 -4.07 3.58
N GLY A 703 24.64 -4.60 4.37
CA GLY A 703 23.52 -3.85 4.95
C GLY A 703 22.29 -3.73 4.04
N GLN A 704 22.25 -4.42 2.90
CA GLN A 704 21.07 -4.48 2.07
C GLN A 704 20.03 -5.43 2.66
N TRP A 705 18.75 -5.07 2.55
CA TRP A 705 17.66 -5.92 3.00
C TRP A 705 17.33 -6.97 1.93
N VAL A 706 17.54 -8.24 2.30
CA VAL A 706 17.31 -9.41 1.45
C VAL A 706 16.35 -10.38 2.13
N ILE A 707 15.80 -11.32 1.36
CA ILE A 707 14.94 -12.38 1.92
C ILE A 707 15.83 -13.35 2.73
N GLY A 708 15.48 -13.58 4.00
CA GLY A 708 16.22 -14.48 4.86
C GLY A 708 15.76 -14.41 6.31
N LYS A 709 16.14 -15.40 7.11
CA LYS A 709 15.96 -15.40 8.56
C LYS A 709 17.25 -14.93 9.22
N GLU A 710 17.14 -13.90 10.04
CA GLU A 710 18.26 -13.40 10.84
C GLU A 710 18.71 -14.47 11.83
N ASN A 711 19.99 -14.79 11.78
CA ASN A 711 20.66 -15.69 12.72
C ASN A 711 21.85 -14.94 13.29
N LEU A 712 21.68 -14.34 14.47
CA LEU A 712 22.73 -13.62 15.18
C LEU A 712 23.36 -14.52 16.24
N ASN A 713 24.63 -14.83 16.08
CA ASN A 713 25.42 -15.46 17.12
C ASN A 713 26.30 -14.39 17.79
N ALA A 714 25.96 -14.03 19.02
CA ALA A 714 26.64 -12.97 19.81
C ALA A 714 26.75 -11.63 19.04
N GLY A 715 25.69 -11.23 18.29
CA GLY A 715 25.63 -9.99 17.50
C GLY A 715 26.32 -10.05 16.13
N ARG A 716 26.86 -11.21 15.74
CA ARG A 716 27.47 -11.44 14.42
C ARG A 716 26.55 -12.29 13.54
N PRO A 717 26.53 -12.08 12.22
CA PRO A 717 25.78 -12.96 11.32
C PRO A 717 26.24 -14.42 11.46
N GLY A 718 25.31 -15.30 11.83
CA GLY A 718 25.54 -16.74 11.90
C GLY A 718 25.35 -17.42 10.54
N ALA A 719 25.25 -18.74 10.54
CA ALA A 719 24.97 -19.51 9.34
C ALA A 719 23.61 -19.15 8.74
N VAL A 720 23.51 -19.17 7.40
CA VAL A 720 22.24 -18.97 6.69
C VAL A 720 21.24 -20.05 7.11
N ILE A 721 20.07 -19.63 7.57
CA ILE A 721 18.97 -20.54 7.91
C ILE A 721 18.24 -20.93 6.62
N ASP A 722 18.12 -22.24 6.39
CA ASP A 722 17.33 -22.74 5.26
C ASP A 722 15.87 -22.29 5.39
N MET A 723 15.37 -21.71 4.31
CA MET A 723 14.00 -21.20 4.17
C MET A 723 13.02 -22.26 3.63
N THR A 724 13.50 -23.49 3.35
CA THR A 724 12.71 -24.60 2.79
C THR A 724 11.89 -24.21 1.55
N GLY A 725 12.48 -23.36 0.70
CA GLY A 725 11.87 -22.86 -0.53
C GLY A 725 10.95 -21.63 -0.34
N SER A 726 10.60 -21.21 0.88
CA SER A 726 9.66 -20.10 1.09
C SER A 726 10.14 -18.76 0.51
N GLN A 727 11.46 -18.61 0.27
CA GLN A 727 12.05 -17.46 -0.43
C GLN A 727 11.55 -17.29 -1.89
N TYR A 728 10.97 -18.32 -2.47
CA TYR A 728 10.43 -18.33 -3.84
C TYR A 728 8.90 -18.13 -3.89
N ARG A 729 8.26 -17.82 -2.77
CA ARG A 729 6.85 -17.42 -2.73
C ARG A 729 6.67 -16.07 -3.43
N ARG A 730 5.42 -15.79 -3.85
CA ARG A 730 5.04 -14.50 -4.44
C ARG A 730 5.39 -13.34 -3.51
N SER A 731 5.68 -12.19 -4.14
CA SER A 731 6.11 -10.97 -3.45
C SER A 731 5.09 -10.41 -2.46
N VAL A 732 3.79 -10.68 -2.66
CA VAL A 732 2.73 -10.28 -1.71
C VAL A 732 2.86 -10.97 -0.34
N TRP A 733 3.57 -12.11 -0.27
CA TRP A 733 3.81 -12.88 0.95
C TRP A 733 5.11 -12.48 1.67
N ILE A 734 5.90 -11.58 1.11
CA ILE A 734 7.14 -11.10 1.75
C ILE A 734 6.80 -10.05 2.79
N GLU A 735 7.53 -10.08 3.91
CA GLU A 735 7.40 -9.12 5.00
C GLU A 735 7.57 -7.67 4.51
N VAL A 736 6.60 -6.81 4.85
CA VAL A 736 6.62 -5.38 4.54
C VAL A 736 7.11 -4.61 5.75
N ARG A 737 8.41 -4.26 5.76
CA ARG A 737 9.01 -3.41 6.79
C ARG A 737 9.11 -1.97 6.29
N ARG A 738 8.63 -1.01 7.10
CA ARG A 738 8.63 0.42 6.70
C ARG A 738 10.02 1.00 6.60
N SER A 739 10.89 0.68 7.56
CA SER A 739 12.27 1.18 7.60
C SER A 739 13.30 0.23 6.96
N ARG A 740 12.85 -0.92 6.43
CA ARG A 740 13.72 -2.00 5.95
C ARG A 740 13.20 -2.55 4.62
N PRO A 741 13.17 -1.73 3.56
CA PRO A 741 12.65 -2.13 2.27
C PRO A 741 13.51 -3.22 1.64
N LEU A 742 12.88 -4.25 1.07
CA LEU A 742 13.58 -5.31 0.34
C LEU A 742 14.24 -4.71 -0.92
N ALA A 743 15.56 -4.78 -1.02
CA ALA A 743 16.35 -4.07 -2.03
C ALA A 743 15.88 -4.30 -3.48
N VAL A 744 15.55 -5.53 -3.85
CA VAL A 744 15.05 -5.85 -5.20
C VAL A 744 13.69 -5.20 -5.51
N LEU A 745 12.83 -5.00 -4.52
CA LEU A 745 11.54 -4.34 -4.72
C LEU A 745 11.68 -2.82 -4.64
N ASP A 746 12.51 -2.32 -3.74
CA ASP A 746 12.78 -0.89 -3.55
C ASP A 746 13.37 -0.27 -4.81
N SER A 747 14.32 -0.95 -5.46
CA SER A 747 14.92 -0.51 -6.73
C SER A 747 13.90 -0.34 -7.87
N PHE A 748 12.73 -1.00 -7.79
CA PHE A 748 11.65 -0.88 -8.76
C PHE A 748 10.43 -0.13 -8.21
N ASP A 749 10.66 0.86 -7.36
CA ASP A 749 9.68 1.83 -6.86
C ASP A 749 8.58 1.22 -5.97
N ARG A 750 8.90 0.20 -5.14
CA ARG A 750 7.97 -0.24 -4.10
C ARG A 750 7.74 0.90 -3.11
N PRO A 751 6.48 1.24 -2.77
CA PRO A 751 6.20 2.37 -1.87
C PRO A 751 6.60 2.07 -0.40
N ALA A 752 7.07 3.12 0.29
CA ALA A 752 7.53 3.05 1.68
C ALA A 752 6.41 2.92 2.74
N MET A 753 5.13 3.04 2.38
CA MET A 753 3.95 2.98 3.29
C MET A 753 3.99 4.02 4.42
N GLN A 754 4.14 5.31 4.08
CA GLN A 754 4.18 6.43 5.05
C GLN A 754 3.16 7.53 4.70
N PRO A 755 1.93 7.47 5.24
CA PRO A 755 1.31 6.34 5.92
C PRO A 755 0.82 5.27 4.95
N ASN A 756 0.43 5.65 3.72
CA ASN A 756 -0.08 4.79 2.66
C ASN A 756 0.38 5.25 1.27
N CYS A 757 0.03 4.51 0.23
CA CYS A 757 0.31 4.87 -1.15
C CYS A 757 -0.96 4.76 -2.01
N THR A 758 -1.52 5.89 -2.40
CA THR A 758 -2.71 5.94 -3.27
C THR A 758 -2.35 5.79 -4.75
N GLN A 759 -1.11 6.14 -5.12
CA GLN A 759 -0.56 6.03 -6.47
C GLN A 759 0.94 5.75 -6.41
N ARG A 760 1.38 4.69 -7.08
CA ARG A 760 2.81 4.39 -7.19
C ARG A 760 3.48 5.29 -8.24
N VAL A 761 4.69 5.71 -7.97
CA VAL A 761 5.58 6.30 -8.96
C VAL A 761 6.19 5.18 -9.80
N SER A 762 6.50 5.43 -11.06
CA SER A 762 7.26 4.51 -11.91
C SER A 762 8.42 5.29 -12.54
N THR A 763 9.63 4.99 -12.10
CA THR A 763 10.86 5.62 -12.61
C THR A 763 11.57 4.70 -13.60
N THR A 764 12.39 5.28 -14.47
CA THR A 764 13.33 4.53 -15.30
C THR A 764 14.72 5.10 -15.06
N VAL A 765 15.51 4.39 -14.27
CA VAL A 765 16.84 4.84 -13.84
C VAL A 765 17.89 3.75 -14.06
N SER A 766 19.15 4.15 -14.26
CA SER A 766 20.27 3.24 -14.57
C SER A 766 20.50 2.16 -13.49
N SER A 767 20.19 2.47 -12.22
CA SER A 767 20.32 1.49 -11.13
C SER A 767 19.41 0.25 -11.32
N GLN A 768 18.27 0.39 -11.98
CA GLN A 768 17.38 -0.73 -12.32
C GLN A 768 18.03 -1.68 -13.32
N SER A 769 18.64 -1.15 -14.38
CA SER A 769 19.39 -1.95 -15.34
C SER A 769 20.59 -2.64 -14.69
N LEU A 770 21.35 -1.92 -13.85
CA LEU A 770 22.47 -2.50 -13.12
C LEU A 770 22.03 -3.62 -12.18
N MET A 771 20.87 -3.48 -11.53
CA MET A 771 20.33 -4.53 -10.70
C MET A 771 19.96 -5.78 -11.52
N MET A 772 19.33 -5.62 -12.69
CA MET A 772 19.02 -6.76 -13.59
C MET A 772 20.27 -7.46 -14.11
N MET A 773 21.40 -6.73 -14.20
CA MET A 773 22.67 -7.30 -14.66
C MET A 773 23.49 -7.94 -13.55
N ASN A 774 23.49 -7.39 -12.32
CA ASN A 774 24.48 -7.72 -11.29
C ASN A 774 23.90 -8.34 -10.03
N SER A 775 22.57 -8.37 -9.87
CA SER A 775 21.96 -8.92 -8.66
C SER A 775 22.11 -10.43 -8.58
N ASP A 776 22.61 -10.94 -7.43
CA ASP A 776 22.70 -12.38 -7.16
C ASP A 776 21.35 -13.09 -7.38
N PHE A 777 20.24 -12.43 -7.08
CA PHE A 777 18.89 -12.95 -7.32
C PHE A 777 18.67 -13.20 -8.83
N ILE A 778 18.95 -12.21 -9.68
CA ILE A 778 18.72 -12.32 -11.13
C ILE A 778 19.65 -13.35 -11.74
N VAL A 779 20.94 -13.32 -11.38
CA VAL A 779 21.93 -14.29 -11.88
C VAL A 779 21.51 -15.72 -11.49
N ALA A 780 21.14 -15.95 -10.23
CA ALA A 780 20.68 -17.27 -9.81
C ALA A 780 19.41 -17.74 -10.53
N GLN A 781 18.47 -16.83 -10.79
CA GLN A 781 17.25 -17.18 -11.54
C GLN A 781 17.53 -17.43 -13.02
N SER A 782 18.48 -16.76 -13.62
CA SER A 782 18.93 -16.98 -15.01
C SER A 782 19.52 -18.38 -15.21
N VAL A 783 20.34 -18.83 -14.25
CA VAL A 783 20.88 -20.21 -14.24
C VAL A 783 19.76 -21.24 -14.08
N ARG A 784 18.77 -20.98 -13.21
CA ARG A 784 17.61 -21.87 -13.06
C ARG A 784 16.74 -21.88 -14.32
N PHE A 785 16.61 -20.75 -14.99
CA PHE A 785 15.89 -20.66 -16.26
C PHE A 785 16.58 -21.50 -17.33
N ALA A 786 17.90 -21.41 -17.48
CA ALA A 786 18.66 -22.26 -18.41
C ALA A 786 18.44 -23.77 -18.13
N ARG A 787 18.55 -24.21 -16.88
CA ARG A 787 18.27 -25.61 -16.49
C ARG A 787 16.84 -26.03 -16.79
N ARG A 788 15.88 -25.13 -16.66
CA ARG A 788 14.48 -25.38 -17.04
C ARG A 788 14.36 -25.63 -18.53
N LEU A 789 15.06 -24.84 -19.36
CA LEU A 789 15.06 -25.03 -20.82
C LEU A 789 15.66 -26.36 -21.21
N GLU A 790 16.77 -26.76 -20.64
CA GLU A 790 17.40 -28.07 -20.82
C GLU A 790 16.42 -29.21 -20.45
N ALA A 791 15.74 -29.10 -19.30
CA ALA A 791 14.79 -30.10 -18.84
C ALA A 791 13.51 -30.20 -19.69
N GLU A 792 12.96 -29.09 -20.20
CA GLU A 792 11.67 -29.03 -20.91
C GLU A 792 11.82 -29.13 -22.45
N ALA A 793 12.96 -28.70 -23.02
CA ALA A 793 13.19 -28.69 -24.47
C ALA A 793 14.26 -29.70 -24.95
N GLY A 794 14.96 -30.38 -24.02
CA GLY A 794 16.07 -31.30 -24.34
C GLY A 794 17.33 -30.58 -24.84
N ASP A 795 18.20 -31.28 -25.52
CA ASP A 795 19.54 -30.80 -25.90
C ASP A 795 19.57 -29.91 -27.16
N ASP A 796 18.45 -29.79 -27.90
CA ASP A 796 18.38 -28.95 -29.08
C ASP A 796 18.34 -27.46 -28.70
N LEU A 797 19.42 -26.75 -28.99
CA LEU A 797 19.58 -25.33 -28.67
C LEU A 797 18.45 -24.48 -29.29
N ASN A 798 18.04 -24.74 -30.54
CA ASN A 798 16.99 -23.95 -31.18
C ASN A 798 15.64 -24.14 -30.48
N ASN A 799 15.33 -25.35 -30.01
CA ASN A 799 14.13 -25.61 -29.21
C ASN A 799 14.19 -24.94 -27.86
N GLN A 800 15.34 -24.94 -27.21
CA GLN A 800 15.58 -24.20 -25.93
C GLN A 800 15.36 -22.70 -26.12
N LEU A 801 15.91 -22.10 -27.19
CA LEU A 801 15.77 -20.69 -27.50
C LEU A 801 14.30 -20.29 -27.80
N ARG A 802 13.58 -21.12 -28.58
CA ARG A 802 12.14 -20.90 -28.82
C ARG A 802 11.32 -20.97 -27.54
N LEU A 803 11.60 -21.93 -26.68
CA LEU A 803 10.95 -22.08 -25.39
C LEU A 803 11.28 -20.89 -24.47
N ALA A 804 12.53 -20.45 -24.42
CA ALA A 804 12.95 -19.28 -23.64
C ALA A 804 12.15 -18.03 -24.02
N TRP A 805 12.01 -17.78 -25.32
CA TRP A 805 11.25 -16.64 -25.85
C TRP A 805 9.76 -16.70 -25.45
N GLN A 806 9.14 -17.89 -25.59
CA GLN A 806 7.75 -18.10 -25.21
C GLN A 806 7.51 -17.89 -23.70
N LEU A 807 8.43 -18.37 -22.87
CA LEU A 807 8.32 -18.22 -21.40
C LEU A 807 8.54 -16.77 -20.95
N ALA A 808 9.50 -16.06 -21.58
CA ALA A 808 9.82 -14.68 -21.21
C ALA A 808 8.80 -13.67 -21.75
N TYR A 809 8.40 -13.81 -23.02
CA TYR A 809 7.64 -12.78 -23.73
C TYR A 809 6.21 -13.20 -24.11
N GLY A 810 5.89 -14.48 -24.09
CA GLY A 810 4.59 -15.01 -24.52
C GLY A 810 4.39 -15.00 -26.05
N THR A 811 5.46 -14.80 -26.82
CA THR A 811 5.47 -14.76 -28.30
C THR A 811 6.41 -15.81 -28.87
N ARG A 812 6.30 -16.09 -30.16
CA ARG A 812 7.25 -16.94 -30.88
C ARG A 812 8.25 -16.05 -31.62
N PRO A 813 9.55 -16.33 -31.51
CA PRO A 813 10.56 -15.63 -32.31
C PRO A 813 10.50 -16.08 -33.77
N ASP A 814 10.96 -15.26 -34.69
CA ASP A 814 11.21 -15.64 -36.07
C ASP A 814 12.55 -16.37 -36.22
N GLU A 815 12.80 -16.96 -37.38
CA GLU A 815 14.01 -17.76 -37.62
C GLU A 815 15.30 -16.91 -37.63
N THR A 816 15.21 -15.65 -38.00
CA THR A 816 16.35 -14.72 -37.92
C THR A 816 16.77 -14.50 -36.47
N THR A 817 15.82 -14.20 -35.61
CA THR A 817 16.02 -14.05 -34.15
C THR A 817 16.63 -15.32 -33.52
N ILE A 818 16.16 -16.51 -33.93
CA ILE A 818 16.72 -17.79 -33.45
C ILE A 818 18.18 -17.94 -33.89
N THR A 819 18.49 -17.62 -35.14
CA THR A 819 19.85 -17.74 -35.69
C THR A 819 20.81 -16.78 -34.94
N GLU A 820 20.38 -15.55 -34.70
CA GLU A 820 21.18 -14.56 -33.96
C GLU A 820 21.39 -14.99 -32.50
N ALA A 821 20.35 -15.49 -31.84
CA ALA A 821 20.43 -16.00 -30.47
C ALA A 821 21.36 -17.24 -30.37
N ALA A 822 21.29 -18.15 -31.32
CA ALA A 822 22.16 -19.32 -31.37
C ALA A 822 23.64 -18.90 -31.58
N GLY A 823 23.88 -17.95 -32.49
CA GLY A 823 25.20 -17.34 -32.68
C GLY A 823 25.75 -16.71 -31.40
N PHE A 824 24.94 -15.98 -30.67
CA PHE A 824 25.30 -15.38 -29.37
C PHE A 824 25.70 -16.47 -28.36
N VAL A 825 24.89 -17.50 -28.16
CA VAL A 825 25.18 -18.60 -27.22
C VAL A 825 26.44 -19.31 -27.60
N SER A 826 26.69 -19.57 -28.89
CA SER A 826 27.94 -20.20 -29.38
C SER A 826 29.15 -19.35 -29.06
N GLN A 827 29.13 -18.05 -29.33
CA GLN A 827 30.24 -17.12 -29.00
C GLN A 827 30.52 -17.06 -27.52
N GLN A 828 29.48 -16.99 -26.68
CA GLN A 828 29.65 -17.01 -25.24
C GLN A 828 30.22 -18.34 -24.73
N THR A 829 29.83 -19.46 -25.31
CA THR A 829 30.39 -20.78 -25.00
C THR A 829 31.89 -20.82 -25.25
N ASP A 830 32.35 -20.35 -26.40
CA ASP A 830 33.77 -20.31 -26.75
C ASP A 830 34.55 -19.38 -25.78
N LEU A 831 33.99 -18.23 -25.42
CA LEU A 831 34.58 -17.32 -24.39
C LEU A 831 34.72 -17.99 -23.02
N PHE A 832 33.72 -18.75 -22.57
CA PHE A 832 33.79 -19.45 -21.27
C PHE A 832 34.81 -20.59 -21.32
N ILE A 833 34.98 -21.28 -22.44
CA ILE A 833 36.04 -22.29 -22.66
C ILE A 833 37.41 -21.63 -22.57
N ASP A 834 37.62 -20.52 -23.25
CA ASP A 834 38.89 -19.78 -23.23
C ASP A 834 39.23 -19.29 -21.84
N GLN A 835 38.23 -18.75 -21.10
CA GLN A 835 38.42 -18.33 -19.70
C GLN A 835 38.79 -19.49 -18.77
N ALA A 836 38.13 -20.63 -18.91
CA ALA A 836 38.42 -21.83 -18.10
C ALA A 836 39.83 -22.37 -18.40
N VAL A 837 40.27 -22.40 -19.66
CA VAL A 837 41.62 -22.77 -20.06
C VAL A 837 42.65 -21.81 -19.49
N ALA A 838 42.39 -20.49 -19.55
CA ALA A 838 43.27 -19.46 -18.98
C ALA A 838 43.43 -19.55 -17.45
N ALA A 839 42.34 -19.88 -16.73
CA ALA A 839 42.32 -19.99 -15.28
C ALA A 839 43.04 -21.24 -14.76
N ASP A 840 42.90 -22.39 -15.43
CA ASP A 840 43.37 -23.70 -14.90
C ASP A 840 44.78 -24.08 -15.35
N LYS A 841 45.40 -23.38 -16.32
CA LYS A 841 46.74 -23.68 -16.92
C LYS A 841 46.95 -25.15 -17.28
N LYS A 842 45.97 -26.03 -17.14
CA LYS A 842 45.95 -27.42 -17.50
C LYS A 842 44.98 -27.64 -18.67
N LYS A 843 45.47 -28.17 -19.78
CA LYS A 843 44.56 -28.63 -20.82
C LYS A 843 43.77 -29.83 -20.32
N PRO A 844 42.49 -30.00 -20.72
CA PRO A 844 41.68 -31.15 -20.39
C PRO A 844 42.44 -32.45 -20.73
N ALA A 845 42.41 -33.44 -19.82
CA ALA A 845 43.26 -34.62 -19.91
C ALA A 845 42.90 -35.55 -21.09
N ASP A 846 41.60 -35.54 -21.48
CA ASP A 846 41.06 -36.43 -22.53
C ASP A 846 39.84 -35.79 -23.21
N ASP A 847 39.26 -36.50 -24.20
CA ASP A 847 38.11 -36.03 -24.94
C ASP A 847 36.84 -35.97 -24.09
N ALA A 848 36.68 -36.83 -23.10
CA ALA A 848 35.55 -36.81 -22.19
C ALA A 848 35.59 -35.55 -21.29
N ALA A 849 36.79 -35.17 -20.75
CA ALA A 849 36.95 -33.93 -20.01
C ALA A 849 36.71 -32.67 -20.86
N ARG A 850 37.12 -32.72 -22.17
CA ARG A 850 36.82 -31.63 -23.12
C ARG A 850 35.34 -31.49 -23.40
N ALA A 851 34.61 -32.60 -23.58
CA ALA A 851 33.16 -32.61 -23.77
C ALA A 851 32.44 -32.07 -22.56
N ALA A 852 32.78 -32.51 -21.33
CA ALA A 852 32.20 -32.02 -20.11
C ALA A 852 32.46 -30.50 -19.87
N GLN A 853 33.66 -30.01 -20.20
CA GLN A 853 33.98 -28.59 -20.13
C GLN A 853 33.13 -27.77 -21.09
N ARG A 854 32.93 -28.28 -22.33
CA ARG A 854 32.09 -27.61 -23.35
C ARG A 854 30.62 -27.60 -22.94
N GLU A 855 30.11 -28.68 -22.39
CA GLU A 855 28.74 -28.76 -21.84
C GLU A 855 28.53 -27.76 -20.69
N GLN A 856 29.47 -27.69 -19.76
CA GLN A 856 29.42 -26.71 -18.69
C GLN A 856 29.44 -25.26 -19.21
N ALA A 857 30.32 -24.95 -20.16
CA ALA A 857 30.41 -23.64 -20.82
C ALA A 857 29.14 -23.29 -21.60
N ALA A 858 28.53 -24.25 -22.30
CA ALA A 858 27.26 -24.05 -22.97
C ALA A 858 26.11 -23.74 -22.01
N GLY A 859 26.00 -24.44 -20.88
CA GLY A 859 25.04 -24.16 -19.84
C GLY A 859 25.21 -22.75 -19.22
N GLN A 860 26.47 -22.30 -19.03
CA GLN A 860 26.79 -20.94 -18.58
C GLN A 860 26.37 -19.90 -19.63
N ALA A 861 26.67 -20.13 -20.91
CA ALA A 861 26.30 -19.28 -22.04
C ALA A 861 24.78 -19.15 -22.20
N LEU A 862 24.05 -20.25 -22.06
CA LEU A 862 22.58 -20.24 -22.02
C LEU A 862 22.04 -19.46 -20.82
N GLY A 863 22.72 -19.54 -19.67
CA GLY A 863 22.39 -18.73 -18.49
C GLY A 863 22.52 -17.23 -18.74
N VAL A 864 23.60 -16.79 -19.42
CA VAL A 864 23.80 -15.38 -19.84
C VAL A 864 22.72 -14.95 -20.83
N PHE A 865 22.38 -15.80 -21.79
CA PHE A 865 21.26 -15.54 -22.70
C PHE A 865 19.94 -15.38 -21.95
N CYS A 866 19.62 -16.27 -21.02
CA CYS A 866 18.44 -16.15 -20.16
C CYS A 866 18.42 -14.84 -19.37
N GLN A 867 19.58 -14.41 -18.86
CA GLN A 867 19.70 -13.13 -18.15
C GLN A 867 19.40 -11.95 -19.08
N SER A 868 19.89 -11.97 -20.30
CA SER A 868 19.61 -10.92 -21.30
C SER A 868 18.11 -10.79 -21.61
N LEU A 869 17.39 -11.91 -21.69
CA LEU A 869 15.93 -11.90 -21.85
C LEU A 869 15.23 -11.26 -20.66
N LEU A 870 15.59 -11.66 -19.43
CA LEU A 870 14.99 -11.13 -18.19
C LEU A 870 15.29 -9.65 -18.00
N ALA A 871 16.44 -9.14 -18.48
CA ALA A 871 16.85 -7.74 -18.39
C ALA A 871 16.31 -6.85 -19.53
N SER A 872 15.65 -7.43 -20.53
CA SER A 872 15.15 -6.68 -21.69
C SER A 872 13.92 -5.83 -21.40
N ASN A 873 13.74 -4.74 -22.13
CA ASN A 873 12.52 -3.93 -22.06
C ASN A 873 11.26 -4.75 -22.40
N GLN A 874 11.35 -5.71 -23.31
CA GLN A 874 10.22 -6.57 -23.68
C GLN A 874 9.75 -7.44 -22.51
N PHE A 875 10.64 -7.79 -21.56
CA PHE A 875 10.28 -8.47 -20.33
C PHE A 875 9.70 -7.50 -19.29
N LEU A 876 10.31 -6.32 -19.15
CA LEU A 876 10.01 -5.35 -18.10
C LEU A 876 8.70 -4.57 -18.33
N TYR A 877 8.22 -4.46 -19.57
CA TYR A 877 7.05 -3.66 -19.94
C TYR A 877 5.88 -4.52 -20.42
N ILE A 878 4.69 -3.98 -20.23
CA ILE A 878 3.42 -4.52 -20.75
C ILE A 878 2.95 -3.57 -21.86
N ASP A 879 2.80 -4.18 -23.04
CA ASP A 879 2.28 -3.50 -24.21
C ASP A 879 0.75 -3.48 -24.23
#